data_0285205262ef8ef4fa146e8038244372
#
_entry.id   0285205262ef8ef4fa146e8038244372
#
_cell.length_a   1.000
_cell.length_b   1.000
_cell.length_c   1.000
_cell.angle_alpha   90.00
_cell.angle_beta   90.00
_cell.angle_gamma   90.00
#
_symmetry.space_group_name_H-M   'P 1'
#
loop_
_entity.id
_entity.type
_entity.pdbx_description
1 polymer ?
#
loop_
_entity_poly.entity_id
_entity_poly.type
_entity_poly.pdbx_seq_one_letter_code
_entity_poly.pdbx_strand_id
1 'polypeptide(L)'
;SSAAGAGDGEGGGAAEGGGGGGGEATAPPVASGGSGGGGGDAAGSAASAAAAAAGGVGEGPKSPQALFALPLYRKPAFPGFYHIIQIGDQEILDFLRSLRRSGQAEYLGGFMTTELPKGLSSTDGEAAEPLVAVPPAASAAAAAASSSSTSTGNGAGNGGAGGGNGAGGGETPPKTLRRDTGRVESGDQLVQIGTLLQIVSLATHPSAPGGQVVVMPTQRIKLLRTLSKPSPGTPLCAVYVENVPDIEVPSHSDDIRALHHEIIATMKDLLKTPFMYKEQFEQVIKYYNLDDPLKLADLVAGMSTAPRDELQAVLVADVAVSRLRKVLMIMKKDLEHARLQSQFKSQIEDKFAKEHRKYMLMQHLRHIKRELNLEKDDKQSIIASFKEMIAQLSDVPEEANKAMEQELSRLASLEPQSPEFNVSRTYLEWMTALPWGKFTEDNADIDRAEQILNEDHYSLEDVKERILEHMAVSMLKGSVQGKIMCLVGPPGVGKTSIGKSVARALDRKFFRFSVGGLHDVAEIRGHRRTYVGAMPGKIIQALKITQVSNPVVLIDEVDKLGRDFRGDPSSALLEVLDPSQNSGFRDLYLDTPVDLSKVLFVCTANVTETIPGPLLDRMEVIRLAGYVFEEKVAIANQYLIPQTIETHGINEQYIDLSPDALHELIRDYAREAGVRELRKLLEKIARKVALSLVREDDVEKRKKSVISLENLRKFVGQPPHTSDHLFPNGMPPGVVMGLAWTHLGGKTLFVEVRGQVDSSFCDAPTASPGAAAGDDAAGPGGEPSEDRPPGEEGGEGGGGGNQQRSPGGSGARLKVTGKLGKVMGESSDIALTYARLFLREVSPPNSFLDEARMHMNMPEGATPKDGPSAGVTMTSALLSLALGAPVRQGLAMTGELTLTGKVLRVGGIKEKAIAARRENVGMIVLPMSNQADYLEIKPHLRAGLTAHFVDHFDDVYRLAFADSGAPMLHGSRGSEVVTVVTPADEAAPVPITLPPRAAGSPEALPATATAAA
;
A
#
# COMPACT_ATOMS: atom_id res chain seq x y z
N SER A 1 -15.45 -58.60 1.78
CA SER A 1 -15.12 -60.05 1.71
C SER A 1 -13.90 -60.27 0.86
N SER A 2 -12.87 -60.61 1.56
CA SER A 2 -12.01 -61.83 1.48
C SER A 2 -11.14 -61.86 0.25
N ALA A 3 -9.90 -61.86 0.43
CA ALA A 3 -8.88 -62.80 0.96
C ALA A 3 -7.90 -63.14 -0.17
N ALA A 4 -6.62 -62.88 0.01
CA ALA A 4 -5.57 -63.79 0.42
C ALA A 4 -4.88 -64.55 -0.71
N GLY A 5 -3.55 -64.62 -0.58
CA GLY A 5 -2.60 -65.68 -1.06
C GLY A 5 -1.42 -65.04 -1.83
N ALA A 6 -0.20 -64.86 -1.35
CA ALA A 6 0.79 -65.77 -0.79
C ALA A 6 1.44 -66.60 -1.84
N GLY A 7 2.75 -66.60 -1.82
CA GLY A 7 3.69 -67.65 -2.36
C GLY A 7 4.86 -67.00 -3.11
N ASP A 8 6.01 -66.85 -2.52
CA ASP A 8 7.15 -67.71 -2.26
C ASP A 8 7.90 -68.19 -3.50
N GLY A 9 9.22 -68.07 -3.37
CA GLY A 9 10.22 -68.98 -3.98
C GLY A 9 11.35 -68.17 -4.63
N GLU A 10 12.41 -67.90 -3.90
CA GLU A 10 13.64 -68.68 -3.76
C GLU A 10 14.44 -68.96 -5.05
N GLY A 11 15.71 -68.67 -4.91
CA GLY A 11 16.92 -69.40 -5.37
C GLY A 11 17.70 -68.65 -6.43
N GLY A 12 18.90 -68.23 -6.23
CA GLY A 12 20.03 -68.88 -5.73
C GLY A 12 21.12 -68.95 -6.76
N GLY A 13 22.34 -68.70 -6.35
CA GLY A 13 23.56 -69.22 -6.97
C GLY A 13 24.35 -68.13 -7.75
N ALA A 14 25.41 -67.59 -7.18
CA ALA A 14 26.76 -68.11 -7.04
C ALA A 14 27.55 -68.13 -8.37
N ALA A 15 28.56 -67.37 -8.32
CA ALA A 15 29.98 -67.69 -8.23
C ALA A 15 30.82 -67.35 -9.47
N GLU A 16 31.94 -66.78 -9.11
CA GLU A 16 33.32 -66.92 -9.66
C GLU A 16 33.55 -66.36 -11.06
N GLY A 17 34.64 -65.75 -11.30
CA GLY A 17 35.97 -65.59 -10.72
C GLY A 17 36.85 -64.85 -11.66
N GLY A 18 37.82 -64.24 -11.12
CA GLY A 18 39.22 -64.49 -11.47
C GLY A 18 39.85 -63.38 -12.31
N GLY A 19 40.78 -62.73 -11.73
CA GLY A 19 42.19 -62.70 -11.88
C GLY A 19 42.64 -61.52 -12.77
N GLY A 20 43.55 -60.75 -12.39
CA GLY A 20 44.85 -60.87 -11.84
C GLY A 20 45.76 -59.87 -12.49
N GLY A 21 46.65 -59.30 -11.73
CA GLY A 21 47.99 -58.82 -12.03
C GLY A 21 48.09 -57.37 -12.39
N GLY A 22 48.86 -56.56 -11.70
CA GLY A 22 50.15 -56.71 -11.04
C GLY A 22 51.09 -55.67 -11.68
N GLY A 23 51.85 -55.05 -10.82
CA GLY A 23 53.11 -54.38 -11.17
C GLY A 23 53.07 -52.87 -10.90
N GLU A 24 53.46 -52.37 -9.78
CA GLU A 24 54.79 -52.12 -9.16
C GLU A 24 55.62 -51.10 -9.94
N ALA A 25 55.93 -50.03 -9.14
CA ALA A 25 57.24 -49.39 -8.92
C ALA A 25 57.72 -48.44 -10.00
N THR A 26 58.19 -47.28 -9.74
CA THR A 26 59.30 -46.80 -8.95
C THR A 26 59.48 -45.28 -9.13
N ALA A 27 59.84 -44.58 -8.06
CA ALA A 27 60.52 -43.27 -8.10
C ALA A 27 61.99 -43.53 -8.19
N PRO A 28 62.93 -42.55 -8.13
CA PRO A 28 63.09 -41.24 -8.75
C PRO A 28 64.38 -41.21 -9.64
N PRO A 29 65.20 -40.23 -9.95
CA PRO A 29 65.74 -39.16 -9.14
C PRO A 29 66.15 -37.83 -9.87
N VAL A 30 66.26 -36.76 -9.10
CA VAL A 30 67.36 -35.78 -8.86
C VAL A 30 68.15 -35.21 -10.07
N ALA A 31 68.27 -33.92 -10.02
CA ALA A 31 69.44 -33.00 -10.16
C ALA A 31 69.23 -31.95 -11.25
N SER A 32 69.33 -30.74 -10.98
CA SER A 32 70.38 -29.82 -10.61
C SER A 32 70.51 -28.59 -11.51
N GLY A 33 70.64 -27.43 -10.96
CA GLY A 33 71.40 -26.29 -11.42
C GLY A 33 70.56 -25.20 -12.06
N GLY A 34 70.64 -24.01 -11.72
CA GLY A 34 71.48 -23.17 -10.94
C GLY A 34 71.19 -21.73 -11.23
N SER A 35 71.51 -20.90 -10.30
CA SER A 35 71.86 -19.45 -10.34
C SER A 35 70.79 -18.47 -10.88
N GLY A 36 70.49 -17.39 -10.26
CA GLY A 36 71.19 -16.54 -9.28
C GLY A 36 70.42 -15.22 -9.15
N GLY A 37 70.56 -14.53 -8.10
CA GLY A 37 70.44 -13.09 -7.94
C GLY A 37 69.19 -12.63 -7.17
N GLY A 38 69.29 -12.44 -5.92
CA GLY A 38 69.65 -11.21 -5.24
C GLY A 38 68.44 -10.34 -4.89
N GLY A 39 68.26 -10.17 -3.61
CA GLY A 39 67.27 -9.21 -3.07
C GLY A 39 66.64 -9.67 -1.77
N GLY A 40 67.17 -9.54 -0.80
CA GLY A 40 67.58 -9.39 0.48
C GLY A 40 66.52 -8.93 1.47
N ASP A 41 66.43 -9.64 2.54
CA ASP A 41 66.23 -9.20 3.91
C ASP A 41 65.27 -8.04 4.20
N ALA A 42 63.94 -8.39 4.42
CA ALA A 42 63.09 -7.61 5.35
C ALA A 42 62.10 -8.46 6.14
N ALA A 43 62.10 -9.82 5.99
CA ALA A 43 61.14 -10.68 6.69
C ALA A 43 61.65 -11.29 8.03
N GLY A 44 62.95 -11.06 8.35
CA GLY A 44 63.56 -11.66 9.52
C GLY A 44 63.34 -10.90 10.81
N SER A 45 63.03 -9.61 10.79
CA SER A 45 62.97 -8.79 12.02
C SER A 45 61.60 -8.74 12.67
N ALA A 46 60.55 -9.09 11.94
CA ALA A 46 59.19 -9.09 12.48
C ALA A 46 58.83 -10.36 13.28
N ALA A 47 59.49 -11.49 12.96
CA ALA A 47 59.27 -12.76 13.65
C ALA A 47 59.93 -12.82 15.03
N SER A 48 61.03 -12.08 15.22
CA SER A 48 61.77 -12.02 16.53
C SER A 48 61.07 -11.12 17.54
N ALA A 49 60.28 -10.09 17.11
CA ALA A 49 59.49 -9.25 17.98
C ALA A 49 58.19 -9.91 18.44
N ALA A 50 57.66 -10.82 17.64
CA ALA A 50 56.43 -11.57 17.99
C ALA A 50 56.66 -12.69 19.00
N ALA A 51 57.88 -13.29 19.03
CA ALA A 51 58.24 -14.34 20.01
C ALA A 51 58.53 -13.78 21.42
N ALA A 52 58.90 -12.51 21.53
CA ALA A 52 59.14 -11.85 22.83
C ALA A 52 57.86 -11.36 23.51
N ALA A 53 56.73 -11.24 22.75
CA ALA A 53 55.44 -10.81 23.29
C ALA A 53 54.53 -11.94 23.81
N ALA A 54 54.97 -13.22 23.66
CA ALA A 54 54.21 -14.38 24.12
C ALA A 54 54.49 -14.79 25.58
N GLY A 55 55.36 -14.07 26.25
CA GLY A 55 55.72 -14.28 27.65
C GLY A 55 55.23 -13.13 28.53
N GLY A 56 54.02 -13.21 29.03
CA GLY A 56 53.56 -12.29 30.07
C GLY A 56 52.27 -11.59 29.65
N VAL A 57 51.13 -12.18 29.94
CA VAL A 57 49.87 -11.44 30.14
C VAL A 57 50.12 -10.54 31.36
N GLY A 58 50.51 -9.29 31.12
CA GLY A 58 50.62 -8.31 32.16
C GLY A 58 49.24 -8.09 32.80
N GLU A 59 49.16 -8.26 34.11
CA GLU A 59 47.98 -7.87 34.89
C GLU A 59 47.66 -6.43 34.53
N GLY A 60 46.51 -6.19 33.97
CA GLY A 60 46.00 -4.86 33.65
C GLY A 60 45.96 -3.98 34.90
N PRO A 61 45.95 -2.68 34.77
CA PRO A 61 46.07 -1.75 35.91
C PRO A 61 44.94 -1.92 36.91
N LYS A 62 45.28 -2.09 38.17
CA LYS A 62 44.36 -2.44 39.29
C LYS A 62 43.58 -1.25 39.88
N SER A 63 43.65 -0.04 39.31
CA SER A 63 43.00 1.16 39.85
C SER A 63 42.07 1.80 38.82
N PRO A 64 41.06 2.57 39.26
CA PRO A 64 40.17 3.31 38.34
C PRO A 64 40.98 4.21 37.40
N GLN A 65 40.62 4.20 36.09
CA GLN A 65 41.40 4.84 35.04
C GLN A 65 40.58 5.72 34.13
N ALA A 66 41.23 6.74 33.59
CA ALA A 66 40.70 7.54 32.50
C ALA A 66 41.08 6.90 31.16
N LEU A 67 40.08 6.55 30.35
CA LEU A 67 40.25 5.93 29.04
C LEU A 67 39.37 6.62 27.98
N PHE A 68 39.75 6.48 26.72
CA PHE A 68 38.83 6.84 25.61
C PHE A 68 37.87 5.71 25.33
N ALA A 69 36.56 6.02 25.24
CA ALA A 69 35.51 5.06 24.95
C ALA A 69 35.34 4.91 23.43
N LEU A 70 35.52 3.68 22.95
CA LEU A 70 35.18 3.30 21.58
C LEU A 70 33.76 2.74 21.56
N PRO A 71 32.81 3.43 20.92
CA PRO A 71 31.41 2.96 20.83
C PRO A 71 31.29 1.78 19.87
N LEU A 72 30.67 0.69 20.30
CA LEU A 72 30.43 -0.50 19.50
C LEU A 72 28.95 -0.60 19.17
N TYR A 73 28.60 -0.83 17.89
CA TYR A 73 27.22 -0.89 17.44
C TYR A 73 26.66 -2.30 17.30
N ARG A 74 27.46 -3.25 16.85
CA ARG A 74 26.99 -4.57 16.45
C ARG A 74 27.19 -5.63 17.52
N LYS A 75 28.38 -5.75 18.07
CA LYS A 75 28.70 -6.78 19.07
C LYS A 75 29.61 -6.22 20.15
N PRO A 76 29.40 -6.66 21.42
CA PRO A 76 30.39 -6.39 22.49
C PRO A 76 31.67 -7.17 22.23
N ALA A 77 32.77 -6.62 22.66
CA ALA A 77 34.05 -7.31 22.61
C ALA A 77 34.22 -8.17 23.86
N PHE A 78 34.43 -9.47 23.70
CA PHE A 78 34.62 -10.41 24.81
C PHE A 78 36.12 -10.59 25.13
N PRO A 79 36.52 -10.73 26.43
CA PRO A 79 37.90 -10.96 26.81
C PRO A 79 38.45 -12.25 26.23
N GLY A 80 39.77 -12.23 25.92
CA GLY A 80 40.55 -13.43 25.68
C GLY A 80 40.92 -13.74 24.22
N PHE A 81 40.39 -13.04 23.23
CA PHE A 81 40.73 -13.28 21.83
C PHE A 81 40.70 -11.99 21.02
N TYR A 82 41.38 -11.97 19.87
CA TYR A 82 41.48 -10.78 19.04
C TYR A 82 40.15 -10.48 18.34
N HIS A 83 39.79 -9.21 18.33
CA HIS A 83 38.65 -8.70 17.60
C HIS A 83 39.10 -7.74 16.50
N ILE A 84 38.51 -7.85 15.32
CA ILE A 84 38.69 -6.91 14.23
C ILE A 84 37.49 -5.98 14.20
N ILE A 85 37.70 -4.70 14.46
CA ILE A 85 36.66 -3.67 14.47
C ILE A 85 36.82 -2.82 13.23
N GLN A 86 35.76 -2.68 12.42
CA GLN A 86 35.73 -1.82 11.25
C GLN A 86 35.33 -0.40 11.64
N ILE A 87 36.20 0.56 11.40
CA ILE A 87 35.95 1.98 11.67
C ILE A 87 35.66 2.68 10.36
N GLY A 88 34.45 3.16 10.20
CA GLY A 88 34.05 3.91 9.02
C GLY A 88 34.34 5.42 9.09
N ASP A 89 34.76 5.92 10.23
CA ASP A 89 35.08 7.32 10.47
C ASP A 89 36.58 7.56 10.45
N GLN A 90 37.03 8.34 9.47
CA GLN A 90 38.47 8.62 9.29
C GLN A 90 39.07 9.42 10.45
N GLU A 91 38.31 10.34 11.07
CA GLU A 91 38.81 11.12 12.21
C GLU A 91 39.05 10.25 13.43
N ILE A 92 38.17 9.27 13.68
CA ILE A 92 38.39 8.28 14.77
C ILE A 92 39.67 7.47 14.50
N LEU A 93 39.86 7.03 13.26
CA LEU A 93 41.04 6.23 12.90
C LEU A 93 42.33 7.05 13.03
N ASP A 94 42.33 8.28 12.58
CA ASP A 94 43.51 9.17 12.68
C ASP A 94 43.79 9.59 14.13
N PHE A 95 42.74 9.76 14.94
CA PHE A 95 42.87 9.96 16.37
C PHE A 95 43.52 8.74 17.06
N LEU A 96 43.08 7.52 16.79
CA LEU A 96 43.68 6.29 17.33
C LEU A 96 45.12 6.12 16.89
N ARG A 97 45.51 6.55 15.69
CA ARG A 97 46.87 6.58 15.23
C ARG A 97 47.72 7.58 15.99
N SER A 98 47.19 8.77 16.27
CA SER A 98 47.87 9.79 17.04
C SER A 98 48.13 9.34 18.47
N LEU A 99 47.16 8.70 19.13
CA LEU A 99 47.25 8.13 20.45
C LEU A 99 48.37 7.05 20.53
N ARG A 100 48.45 6.19 19.50
CA ARG A 100 49.47 5.14 19.46
C ARG A 100 50.88 5.72 19.22
N ARG A 101 51.01 6.75 18.38
CA ARG A 101 52.30 7.42 18.11
C ARG A 101 52.80 8.21 19.29
N SER A 102 51.91 8.79 20.09
CA SER A 102 52.26 9.56 21.28
C SER A 102 52.60 8.69 22.50
N GLY A 103 52.39 7.37 22.44
CA GLY A 103 52.54 6.45 23.55
C GLY A 103 51.60 6.71 24.73
N GLN A 104 50.55 7.54 24.52
CA GLN A 104 49.66 7.99 25.60
C GLN A 104 48.54 7.00 25.91
N ALA A 105 48.18 6.07 24.98
CA ALA A 105 47.16 5.07 25.26
C ALA A 105 47.38 3.77 24.44
N GLU A 106 47.78 2.71 25.12
CA GLU A 106 47.75 1.34 24.60
C GLU A 106 46.33 0.73 24.75
N TYR A 107 45.50 1.31 25.60
CA TYR A 107 44.20 0.76 26.00
C TYR A 107 43.03 1.73 25.69
N LEU A 108 41.92 1.16 25.27
CA LEU A 108 40.64 1.83 25.05
C LEU A 108 39.52 1.12 25.84
N GLY A 109 38.43 1.83 26.12
CA GLY A 109 37.25 1.19 26.65
C GLY A 109 36.26 0.89 25.53
N GLY A 110 35.96 -0.37 25.24
CA GLY A 110 34.95 -0.78 24.28
C GLY A 110 33.56 -0.88 24.93
N PHE A 111 32.62 -0.05 24.53
CA PHE A 111 31.27 -0.03 25.11
C PHE A 111 30.20 -0.11 24.02
N MET A 112 29.17 -0.93 24.25
CA MET A 112 28.02 -0.93 23.39
C MET A 112 27.22 0.39 23.52
N THR A 113 26.60 0.83 22.44
CA THR A 113 25.71 1.99 22.49
C THR A 113 24.29 1.58 22.92
N THR A 114 23.60 2.43 23.66
CA THR A 114 22.20 2.20 24.08
C THR A 114 21.26 2.24 22.88
N GLU A 115 21.48 3.14 21.92
CA GLU A 115 20.69 3.28 20.71
C GLU A 115 21.54 3.06 19.46
N LEU A 116 20.89 2.55 18.41
CA LEU A 116 21.49 2.45 17.07
C LEU A 116 21.36 3.79 16.34
N PRO A 117 22.39 4.22 15.59
CA PRO A 117 22.28 5.43 14.78
C PRO A 117 21.16 5.31 13.75
N LYS A 118 20.46 6.42 13.48
CA LYS A 118 19.39 6.51 12.49
C LYS A 118 19.88 6.01 11.12
N GLY A 119 19.28 4.90 10.65
CA GLY A 119 19.66 4.24 9.39
C GLY A 119 20.28 2.84 9.53
N LEU A 120 20.60 2.39 10.76
CA LEU A 120 20.88 0.97 11.03
C LEU A 120 19.64 0.36 11.73
N SER A 121 18.95 -0.55 11.06
CA SER A 121 17.88 -1.32 11.70
C SER A 121 18.46 -2.50 12.46
N SER A 122 17.81 -2.89 13.55
CA SER A 122 18.14 -4.11 14.30
C SER A 122 17.85 -5.39 13.51
N THR A 123 17.23 -5.26 12.34
CA THR A 123 16.78 -6.32 11.43
C THR A 123 17.61 -6.43 10.15
N ASP A 124 18.63 -5.62 9.93
CA ASP A 124 19.63 -5.86 8.90
C ASP A 124 20.55 -7.03 9.35
N GLY A 125 19.89 -8.12 9.70
CA GLY A 125 20.42 -9.40 10.08
C GLY A 125 20.74 -10.28 8.89
N GLU A 126 21.53 -9.81 7.96
CA GLU A 126 22.50 -10.71 7.37
C GLU A 126 23.43 -11.11 8.49
N ALA A 127 23.50 -12.42 8.75
CA ALA A 127 24.28 -13.05 9.78
C ALA A 127 25.61 -12.30 9.96
N ALA A 128 25.74 -11.61 11.10
CA ALA A 128 26.96 -10.87 11.37
C ALA A 128 28.08 -11.90 11.31
N GLU A 129 28.97 -11.76 10.33
CA GLU A 129 30.16 -12.64 10.25
C GLU A 129 30.75 -12.75 11.62
N PRO A 130 31.07 -13.95 12.12
CA PRO A 130 31.73 -14.09 13.40
C PRO A 130 33.01 -13.26 13.33
N LEU A 131 33.28 -12.48 14.36
CA LEU A 131 34.53 -11.77 14.51
C LEU A 131 35.62 -12.80 14.37
N VAL A 132 36.46 -12.68 13.34
CA VAL A 132 37.49 -13.68 13.07
C VAL A 132 38.40 -13.74 14.31
N ALA A 133 38.23 -14.76 15.10
CA ALA A 133 39.11 -15.05 16.24
C ALA A 133 40.41 -15.60 15.67
N VAL A 134 41.47 -14.81 15.62
CA VAL A 134 42.79 -15.26 15.20
C VAL A 134 43.58 -15.73 16.43
N PRO A 135 44.03 -16.96 16.48
CA PRO A 135 44.88 -17.43 17.58
C PRO A 135 46.20 -16.66 17.62
N PRO A 136 46.80 -16.44 18.77
CA PRO A 136 47.98 -15.58 18.94
C PRO A 136 49.21 -15.98 18.14
N ALA A 137 49.32 -17.20 17.65
CA ALA A 137 50.44 -17.68 16.84
C ALA A 137 50.29 -17.52 15.33
N ALA A 138 49.07 -17.16 14.81
CA ALA A 138 48.79 -17.11 13.36
C ALA A 138 48.49 -15.69 12.84
N SER A 139 48.54 -14.65 13.71
CA SER A 139 48.02 -13.32 13.40
C SER A 139 48.84 -12.53 12.37
N ALA A 140 50.14 -12.83 12.22
CA ALA A 140 50.99 -12.10 11.25
C ALA A 140 50.85 -12.61 9.81
N ALA A 141 50.48 -13.88 9.60
CA ALA A 141 50.29 -14.45 8.26
C ALA A 141 48.87 -14.25 7.72
N ALA A 142 47.86 -14.25 8.60
CA ALA A 142 46.49 -14.09 8.20
C ALA A 142 46.10 -12.65 7.80
N ALA A 143 46.74 -11.67 8.44
CA ALA A 143 46.52 -10.25 8.05
C ALA A 143 47.13 -9.90 6.68
N ALA A 144 48.12 -10.64 6.23
CA ALA A 144 48.70 -10.50 4.89
C ALA A 144 47.94 -11.31 3.82
N ALA A 145 47.28 -12.40 4.20
CA ALA A 145 46.56 -13.27 3.26
C ALA A 145 45.12 -12.79 2.91
N SER A 146 44.49 -12.00 3.78
CA SER A 146 43.14 -11.47 3.53
C SER A 146 43.10 -10.28 2.57
N SER A 147 44.23 -9.74 2.15
CA SER A 147 44.36 -8.65 1.21
C SER A 147 44.59 -9.09 -0.25
N SER A 148 44.73 -10.38 -0.53
CA SER A 148 45.11 -10.86 -1.87
C SER A 148 44.14 -11.81 -2.56
N SER A 149 42.94 -12.04 -2.03
CA SER A 149 41.91 -12.83 -2.71
C SER A 149 40.85 -11.95 -3.39
N THR A 150 41.25 -11.17 -4.40
CA THR A 150 40.37 -10.65 -5.40
C THR A 150 40.67 -11.32 -6.75
N SER A 151 39.79 -12.24 -7.09
CA SER A 151 39.39 -12.62 -8.47
C SER A 151 40.45 -12.61 -9.56
N THR A 152 40.94 -13.77 -9.91
CA THR A 152 41.31 -14.10 -11.29
C THR A 152 40.32 -15.10 -11.84
N GLY A 153 39.29 -14.60 -12.51
CA GLY A 153 38.39 -15.36 -13.36
C GLY A 153 38.79 -15.07 -14.82
N ASN A 154 39.55 -15.96 -15.41
CA ASN A 154 39.83 -16.02 -16.85
C ASN A 154 38.53 -16.28 -17.62
N GLY A 155 38.16 -15.37 -18.49
CA GLY A 155 37.20 -15.57 -19.56
C GLY A 155 37.74 -14.97 -20.82
N ALA A 156 38.30 -15.82 -21.67
CA ALA A 156 38.79 -15.45 -22.98
C ALA A 156 37.62 -15.30 -23.98
N GLY A 157 37.69 -14.31 -24.77
CA GLY A 157 37.36 -14.44 -26.20
C GLY A 157 36.22 -13.65 -26.75
N ASN A 158 36.54 -12.73 -27.44
CA ASN A 158 36.30 -12.40 -28.86
C ASN A 158 35.47 -11.15 -29.15
N GLY A 159 36.09 -10.36 -30.03
CA GLY A 159 35.73 -9.02 -30.37
C GLY A 159 34.53 -8.87 -31.28
N GLY A 160 34.10 -7.65 -31.40
CA GLY A 160 33.12 -7.16 -32.34
C GLY A 160 32.87 -5.68 -32.11
N ALA A 161 33.49 -4.86 -32.96
CA ALA A 161 33.36 -3.41 -32.99
C ALA A 161 31.97 -2.95 -33.45
N GLY A 162 31.47 -1.85 -32.90
CA GLY A 162 30.30 -1.17 -33.41
C GLY A 162 29.89 0.00 -32.51
N GLY A 163 30.24 1.20 -32.98
CA GLY A 163 30.08 2.43 -32.26
C GLY A 163 28.64 2.92 -32.09
N GLY A 164 28.50 3.90 -31.23
CA GLY A 164 27.29 4.74 -31.12
C GLY A 164 27.10 5.40 -29.79
N ASN A 165 27.34 6.64 -29.76
CA ASN A 165 27.14 7.68 -28.74
C ASN A 165 25.91 7.55 -27.84
N GLY A 166 26.09 7.96 -26.58
CA GLY A 166 24.97 8.45 -25.79
C GLY A 166 25.21 8.43 -24.27
N ALA A 167 25.62 9.58 -23.77
CA ALA A 167 25.73 10.04 -22.40
C ALA A 167 24.79 9.43 -21.33
N GLY A 168 25.37 9.19 -20.15
CA GLY A 168 24.63 8.90 -18.94
C GLY A 168 25.40 8.00 -18.00
N GLY A 169 26.61 8.42 -17.54
CA GLY A 169 27.39 7.72 -16.51
C GLY A 169 26.71 7.87 -15.15
N GLY A 170 25.91 6.90 -14.76
CA GLY A 170 25.57 6.67 -13.37
C GLY A 170 26.72 5.94 -12.71
N GLU A 171 27.58 6.65 -11.98
CA GLU A 171 28.54 6.07 -11.07
C GLU A 171 27.80 5.25 -10.02
N THR A 172 28.02 3.95 -10.01
CA THR A 172 27.66 3.10 -8.88
C THR A 172 28.37 3.65 -7.65
N PRO A 173 27.63 3.97 -6.54
CA PRO A 173 28.27 4.48 -5.35
C PRO A 173 29.27 3.46 -4.84
N PRO A 174 30.44 3.88 -4.33
CA PRO A 174 31.45 2.98 -3.80
C PRO A 174 30.82 2.17 -2.66
N LYS A 175 31.09 0.86 -2.64
CA LYS A 175 30.66 -0.04 -1.56
C LYS A 175 31.10 0.57 -0.22
N THR A 176 30.15 1.11 0.52
CA THR A 176 30.39 1.68 1.85
C THR A 176 30.90 0.57 2.76
N LEU A 177 32.07 0.77 3.38
CA LEU A 177 32.58 -0.12 4.41
C LEU A 177 31.54 -0.31 5.52
N ARG A 178 31.35 -1.55 5.94
CA ARG A 178 30.49 -1.88 7.09
C ARG A 178 31.03 -1.13 8.31
N ARG A 179 30.21 -0.43 9.05
CA ARG A 179 30.60 0.36 10.23
C ARG A 179 30.23 -0.39 11.50
N ASP A 180 31.24 -0.82 12.25
CA ASP A 180 31.06 -1.46 13.56
C ASP A 180 31.08 -0.45 14.71
N THR A 181 31.54 0.78 14.46
CA THR A 181 31.68 1.86 15.42
C THR A 181 31.35 3.21 14.81
N GLY A 182 31.05 4.22 15.64
CA GLY A 182 30.77 5.58 15.22
C GLY A 182 30.89 6.59 16.35
N ARG A 183 30.28 7.76 16.21
CA ARG A 183 30.32 8.83 17.19
C ARG A 183 29.14 8.77 18.15
N VAL A 184 29.41 9.07 19.42
CA VAL A 184 28.38 9.30 20.45
C VAL A 184 28.54 10.72 20.98
N GLU A 185 27.44 11.38 21.29
CA GLU A 185 27.42 12.77 21.75
C GLU A 185 27.72 12.89 23.26
N SER A 186 27.42 11.85 24.02
CA SER A 186 27.64 11.78 25.47
C SER A 186 27.86 10.35 25.89
N GLY A 187 28.58 10.19 27.03
CA GLY A 187 28.78 8.88 27.66
C GLY A 187 27.50 8.22 28.15
N ASP A 188 26.40 8.96 28.29
CA ASP A 188 25.10 8.40 28.67
C ASP A 188 24.48 7.51 27.57
N GLN A 189 24.99 7.63 26.35
CA GLN A 189 24.64 6.76 25.23
C GLN A 189 25.40 5.43 25.21
N LEU A 190 26.27 5.19 26.20
CA LEU A 190 27.08 3.98 26.34
C LEU A 190 26.50 3.09 27.45
N VAL A 191 26.54 1.79 27.23
CA VAL A 191 26.15 0.82 28.25
C VAL A 191 27.22 0.80 29.37
N GLN A 192 26.77 0.67 30.61
CA GLN A 192 27.64 0.79 31.78
C GLN A 192 28.80 -0.22 31.84
N ILE A 193 28.60 -1.43 31.27
CA ILE A 193 29.66 -2.49 31.31
C ILE A 193 30.15 -2.70 29.88
N GLY A 194 31.47 -2.54 29.76
CA GLY A 194 32.23 -2.75 28.53
C GLY A 194 33.49 -3.56 28.78
N THR A 195 34.42 -3.46 27.87
CA THR A 195 35.67 -4.26 27.93
C THR A 195 36.88 -3.38 27.67
N LEU A 196 37.95 -3.60 28.38
CA LEU A 196 39.25 -2.96 28.18
C LEU A 196 39.90 -3.55 26.94
N LEU A 197 40.11 -2.72 25.92
CA LEU A 197 40.65 -3.10 24.61
C LEU A 197 42.08 -2.66 24.49
N GLN A 198 43.04 -3.58 24.27
CA GLN A 198 44.39 -3.26 23.89
C GLN A 198 44.51 -3.16 22.37
N ILE A 199 45.05 -2.07 21.84
CA ILE A 199 45.24 -1.89 20.41
C ILE A 199 46.46 -2.69 19.93
N VAL A 200 46.22 -3.67 19.07
CA VAL A 200 47.31 -4.52 18.51
C VAL A 200 47.78 -3.96 17.17
N SER A 201 46.90 -3.69 16.23
CA SER A 201 47.26 -3.15 14.93
C SER A 201 46.15 -2.24 14.36
N LEU A 202 46.55 -1.33 13.49
CA LEU A 202 45.71 -0.38 12.81
C LEU A 202 46.01 -0.47 11.30
N ALA A 203 45.03 -0.79 10.49
CA ALA A 203 45.14 -0.85 9.04
C ALA A 203 44.14 0.09 8.36
N THR A 204 44.58 0.82 7.33
CA THR A 204 43.70 1.64 6.49
C THR A 204 43.17 0.84 5.31
N HIS A 205 42.01 1.19 4.82
CA HIS A 205 41.50 0.67 3.58
C HIS A 205 42.06 1.50 2.39
N PRO A 206 42.63 0.88 1.35
CA PRO A 206 43.29 1.62 0.29
C PRO A 206 42.36 2.45 -0.62
N SER A 207 41.03 2.17 -0.65
CA SER A 207 40.10 2.77 -1.58
C SER A 207 38.80 3.28 -0.95
N ALA A 208 38.69 3.31 0.40
CA ALA A 208 37.52 3.85 1.08
C ALA A 208 37.89 4.58 2.38
N PRO A 209 37.13 5.62 2.80
CA PRO A 209 37.42 6.29 4.08
C PRO A 209 37.18 5.31 5.23
N GLY A 210 38.13 5.25 6.17
CA GLY A 210 38.11 4.37 7.32
C GLY A 210 39.18 3.28 7.28
N GLY A 211 39.07 2.30 8.18
CA GLY A 211 40.03 1.21 8.30
C GLY A 211 39.62 0.14 9.30
N GLN A 212 40.56 -0.74 9.62
CA GLN A 212 40.35 -1.83 10.56
C GLN A 212 41.30 -1.66 11.75
N VAL A 213 40.80 -1.91 12.94
CA VAL A 213 41.55 -1.94 14.18
C VAL A 213 41.46 -3.35 14.74
N VAL A 214 42.62 -3.96 14.96
CA VAL A 214 42.70 -5.23 15.67
C VAL A 214 42.95 -4.93 17.15
N VAL A 215 42.02 -5.36 17.98
CA VAL A 215 42.08 -5.15 19.43
C VAL A 215 42.12 -6.48 20.17
N MET A 216 42.76 -6.47 21.33
CA MET A 216 42.72 -7.57 22.28
C MET A 216 41.95 -7.14 23.52
N PRO A 217 40.71 -7.58 23.71
CA PRO A 217 39.99 -7.36 24.94
C PRO A 217 40.60 -8.14 26.09
N THR A 218 40.92 -7.46 27.19
CA THR A 218 41.61 -8.06 28.32
C THR A 218 40.72 -8.30 29.53
N GLN A 219 40.00 -7.27 29.96
CA GLN A 219 39.20 -7.30 31.18
C GLN A 219 37.85 -6.59 30.97
N ARG A 220 36.88 -6.94 31.79
CA ARG A 220 35.62 -6.19 31.89
C ARG A 220 35.81 -4.92 32.70
N ILE A 221 35.20 -3.83 32.22
CA ILE A 221 35.28 -2.53 32.86
C ILE A 221 33.88 -1.97 33.05
N LYS A 222 33.71 -1.23 34.14
CA LYS A 222 32.44 -0.50 34.43
C LYS A 222 32.69 1.00 34.26
N LEU A 223 31.83 1.63 33.49
CA LEU A 223 31.83 3.07 33.29
C LEU A 223 31.25 3.74 34.55
N LEU A 224 32.06 4.58 35.20
CA LEU A 224 31.67 5.33 36.40
C LEU A 224 31.14 6.71 36.06
N ARG A 225 31.88 7.47 35.23
CA ARG A 225 31.48 8.81 34.78
C ARG A 225 32.17 9.18 33.47
N THR A 226 31.56 10.08 32.72
CA THR A 226 32.15 10.71 31.54
C THR A 226 33.02 11.89 31.98
N LEU A 227 34.23 11.97 31.48
CA LEU A 227 35.21 13.04 31.81
C LEU A 227 35.10 14.17 30.78
N SER A 228 34.99 13.84 29.48
CA SER A 228 34.85 14.83 28.43
C SER A 228 33.92 14.31 27.33
N LYS A 229 33.20 15.25 26.69
CA LYS A 229 32.43 14.98 25.47
C LYS A 229 33.37 15.04 24.24
N PRO A 230 32.98 14.46 23.11
CA PRO A 230 33.73 14.60 21.87
C PRO A 230 33.89 16.06 21.47
N SER A 231 35.07 16.41 20.97
CA SER A 231 35.39 17.75 20.49
C SER A 231 36.19 17.67 19.19
N PRO A 232 36.29 18.74 18.41
CA PRO A 232 37.15 18.78 17.24
C PRO A 232 38.59 18.38 17.61
N GLY A 233 39.11 17.30 17.00
CA GLY A 233 40.43 16.72 17.31
C GLY A 233 40.42 15.59 18.34
N THR A 234 39.39 15.41 19.15
CA THR A 234 39.17 14.27 20.05
C THR A 234 37.79 13.67 19.85
N PRO A 235 37.58 12.84 18.80
CA PRO A 235 36.27 12.34 18.39
C PRO A 235 35.67 11.29 19.35
N LEU A 236 36.42 10.83 20.35
CA LEU A 236 35.98 9.85 21.33
C LEU A 236 35.79 10.50 22.72
N CYS A 237 34.76 10.03 23.46
CA CYS A 237 34.53 10.44 24.83
C CYS A 237 35.64 9.95 25.73
N ALA A 238 36.17 10.79 26.61
CA ALA A 238 36.98 10.32 27.72
C ALA A 238 36.07 9.91 28.88
N VAL A 239 36.32 8.71 29.41
CA VAL A 239 35.52 8.09 30.45
C VAL A 239 36.38 7.65 31.60
N TYR A 240 35.81 7.67 32.80
CA TYR A 240 36.45 7.13 33.99
C TYR A 240 35.85 5.77 34.26
N VAL A 241 36.70 4.74 34.31
CA VAL A 241 36.27 3.34 34.38
C VAL A 241 36.89 2.66 35.59
N GLU A 242 36.23 1.65 36.07
CA GLU A 242 36.70 0.74 37.14
C GLU A 242 36.72 -0.67 36.56
N ASN A 243 37.75 -1.44 36.92
CA ASN A 243 37.84 -2.83 36.53
C ASN A 243 36.80 -3.65 37.27
N VAL A 244 35.99 -4.42 36.53
CA VAL A 244 35.09 -5.39 37.14
C VAL A 244 35.93 -6.61 37.56
N PRO A 245 35.92 -6.99 38.83
CA PRO A 245 36.68 -8.15 39.30
C PRO A 245 36.21 -9.42 38.59
N ASP A 246 37.11 -10.36 38.40
CA ASP A 246 36.77 -11.67 37.86
C ASP A 246 35.77 -12.37 38.77
N ILE A 247 34.83 -13.05 38.15
CA ILE A 247 33.80 -13.79 38.86
C ILE A 247 34.49 -14.98 39.54
N GLU A 248 34.37 -15.08 40.85
CA GLU A 248 34.88 -16.26 41.59
C GLU A 248 34.02 -17.48 41.21
N VAL A 249 34.67 -18.51 40.70
CA VAL A 249 34.05 -19.80 40.37
C VAL A 249 34.19 -20.70 41.61
N PRO A 250 33.12 -21.04 42.33
CA PRO A 250 33.20 -21.97 43.45
C PRO A 250 33.66 -23.33 42.94
N SER A 251 34.78 -23.84 43.53
CA SER A 251 35.46 -25.06 43.10
C SER A 251 34.62 -26.34 43.14
N HIS A 252 33.45 -26.30 43.80
CA HIS A 252 32.55 -27.46 44.00
C HIS A 252 31.07 -27.23 43.64
N SER A 253 30.80 -26.33 42.68
CA SER A 253 29.45 -26.13 42.22
C SER A 253 29.08 -27.13 41.13
N ASP A 254 28.19 -28.08 41.45
CA ASP A 254 27.67 -29.08 40.48
C ASP A 254 26.89 -28.42 39.33
N ASP A 255 26.24 -27.31 39.58
CA ASP A 255 25.48 -26.53 38.54
C ASP A 255 26.45 -26.00 37.49
N ILE A 256 27.63 -25.48 37.91
CA ILE A 256 28.62 -24.93 36.99
C ILE A 256 29.22 -26.06 36.15
N ARG A 257 29.51 -27.20 36.74
CA ARG A 257 30.05 -28.38 36.05
C ARG A 257 29.02 -28.91 35.04
N ALA A 258 27.74 -29.03 35.44
CA ALA A 258 26.68 -29.47 34.55
C ALA A 258 26.49 -28.55 33.34
N LEU A 259 26.42 -27.22 33.57
CA LEU A 259 26.33 -26.23 32.49
C LEU A 259 27.56 -26.24 31.58
N HIS A 260 28.74 -26.36 32.14
CA HIS A 260 30.00 -26.44 31.37
C HIS A 260 30.01 -27.67 30.45
N HIS A 261 29.65 -28.85 30.97
CA HIS A 261 29.56 -30.08 30.18
C HIS A 261 28.48 -29.98 29.10
N GLU A 262 27.32 -29.38 29.39
CA GLU A 262 26.25 -29.17 28.43
C GLU A 262 26.67 -28.19 27.32
N ILE A 263 27.39 -27.12 27.62
CA ILE A 263 27.95 -26.22 26.63
C ILE A 263 28.91 -26.96 25.71
N ILE A 264 29.86 -27.76 26.26
CA ILE A 264 30.77 -28.55 25.45
C ILE A 264 30.05 -29.59 24.60
N ALA A 265 29.02 -30.27 25.14
CA ALA A 265 28.21 -31.20 24.38
C ALA A 265 27.47 -30.51 23.22
N THR A 266 26.81 -29.38 23.48
CA THR A 266 26.12 -28.58 22.46
C THR A 266 27.09 -28.06 21.39
N MET A 267 28.31 -27.67 21.79
CA MET A 267 29.35 -27.25 20.88
C MET A 267 29.82 -28.39 19.96
N LYS A 268 29.98 -29.61 20.51
CA LYS A 268 30.30 -30.78 19.71
C LYS A 268 29.21 -31.12 18.73
N ASP A 269 27.95 -30.94 19.11
CA ASP A 269 26.80 -31.17 18.21
C ASP A 269 26.71 -30.09 17.12
N LEU A 270 27.03 -28.85 17.45
CA LEU A 270 27.12 -27.79 16.44
C LEU A 270 28.21 -28.09 15.40
N LEU A 271 29.36 -28.59 15.83
CA LEU A 271 30.45 -28.97 14.92
C LEU A 271 30.11 -30.15 14.01
N LYS A 272 29.17 -31.02 14.38
CA LYS A 272 28.66 -32.09 13.49
C LYS A 272 27.79 -31.57 12.39
N THR A 273 27.19 -30.40 12.57
CA THR A 273 26.27 -29.78 11.62
C THR A 273 27.08 -28.96 10.59
N PRO A 274 26.77 -29.03 9.29
CA PRO A 274 27.44 -28.17 8.30
C PRO A 274 26.90 -26.75 8.43
N PHE A 275 27.66 -25.86 9.04
CA PHE A 275 27.36 -24.43 9.13
C PHE A 275 28.51 -23.58 8.57
N MET A 276 28.19 -22.34 8.19
CA MET A 276 29.09 -21.51 7.35
C MET A 276 30.48 -21.24 7.98
N TYR A 277 30.57 -21.24 9.29
CA TYR A 277 31.83 -20.88 10.02
C TYR A 277 32.47 -22.05 10.74
N LYS A 278 32.18 -23.28 10.34
CA LYS A 278 32.68 -24.51 10.98
C LYS A 278 34.20 -24.60 11.08
N GLU A 279 34.89 -24.29 9.95
CA GLU A 279 36.35 -24.38 9.91
C GLU A 279 37.04 -23.37 10.86
N GLN A 280 36.47 -22.17 10.94
CA GLN A 280 36.97 -21.12 11.84
C GLN A 280 36.77 -21.51 13.31
N PHE A 281 35.62 -22.10 13.63
CA PHE A 281 35.26 -22.60 14.93
C PHE A 281 36.21 -23.75 15.37
N GLU A 282 36.47 -24.70 14.47
CA GLU A 282 37.41 -25.81 14.73
C GLU A 282 38.86 -25.33 14.95
N GLN A 283 39.30 -24.30 14.23
CA GLN A 283 40.63 -23.72 14.42
C GLN A 283 40.78 -23.07 15.78
N VAL A 284 39.81 -22.28 16.21
CA VAL A 284 39.86 -21.56 17.48
C VAL A 284 39.85 -22.53 18.67
N ILE A 285 39.01 -23.55 18.63
CA ILE A 285 38.91 -24.57 19.68
C ILE A 285 40.24 -25.31 19.90
N LYS A 286 41.03 -25.55 18.87
CA LYS A 286 42.34 -26.25 18.99
C LYS A 286 43.35 -25.50 19.83
N TYR A 287 43.25 -24.17 19.93
CA TYR A 287 44.23 -23.32 20.61
C TYR A 287 43.72 -22.76 21.93
N TYR A 288 42.50 -23.07 22.33
CA TYR A 288 41.87 -22.52 23.53
C TYR A 288 41.74 -23.55 24.64
N ASN A 289 42.03 -23.13 25.88
CA ASN A 289 41.79 -23.98 27.04
C ASN A 289 40.31 -23.97 27.37
N LEU A 290 39.63 -25.09 27.16
CA LEU A 290 38.21 -25.28 27.38
C LEU A 290 37.84 -25.65 28.82
N ASP A 291 38.84 -25.83 29.71
CA ASP A 291 38.65 -26.29 31.10
C ASP A 291 38.10 -25.18 32.00
N ASP A 292 38.34 -23.91 31.63
CA ASP A 292 37.83 -22.75 32.36
C ASP A 292 36.40 -22.39 31.88
N PRO A 293 35.36 -22.54 32.74
CA PRO A 293 33.99 -22.32 32.32
C PRO A 293 33.69 -20.90 31.89
N LEU A 294 34.34 -19.89 32.46
CA LEU A 294 34.10 -18.49 32.14
C LEU A 294 34.79 -18.07 30.84
N LYS A 295 36.01 -18.54 30.59
CA LYS A 295 36.68 -18.34 29.32
C LYS A 295 35.95 -19.04 28.18
N LEU A 296 35.43 -20.26 28.43
CA LEU A 296 34.57 -20.93 27.47
C LEU A 296 33.30 -20.13 27.16
N ALA A 297 32.67 -19.54 28.18
CA ALA A 297 31.52 -18.71 27.99
C ALA A 297 31.83 -17.48 27.12
N ASP A 298 32.91 -16.80 27.37
CA ASP A 298 33.35 -15.64 26.59
C ASP A 298 33.69 -16.02 25.13
N LEU A 299 34.35 -17.14 24.94
CA LEU A 299 34.67 -17.68 23.62
C LEU A 299 33.41 -17.94 22.81
N VAL A 300 32.50 -18.69 23.40
CA VAL A 300 31.25 -19.04 22.73
C VAL A 300 30.40 -17.80 22.41
N ALA A 301 30.26 -16.87 23.35
CA ALA A 301 29.54 -15.64 23.12
C ALA A 301 30.18 -14.78 22.02
N GLY A 302 31.49 -14.70 21.99
CA GLY A 302 32.23 -13.95 20.97
C GLY A 302 32.10 -14.53 19.57
N MET A 303 31.94 -15.84 19.45
CA MET A 303 31.79 -16.55 18.17
C MET A 303 30.32 -16.69 17.69
N SER A 304 29.36 -16.49 18.57
CA SER A 304 27.93 -16.62 18.26
C SER A 304 27.44 -15.53 17.31
N THR A 305 26.40 -15.86 16.54
CA THR A 305 25.68 -14.93 15.67
C THR A 305 24.46 -14.27 16.35
N ALA A 306 24.34 -14.43 17.67
CA ALA A 306 23.22 -13.91 18.43
C ALA A 306 23.10 -12.37 18.39
N PRO A 307 21.88 -11.82 18.62
CA PRO A 307 21.64 -10.38 18.68
C PRO A 307 22.51 -9.68 19.72
N ARG A 308 22.84 -8.41 19.44
CA ARG A 308 23.68 -7.55 20.29
C ARG A 308 23.24 -7.52 21.75
N ASP A 309 21.94 -7.50 22.00
CA ASP A 309 21.38 -7.35 23.36
C ASP A 309 21.54 -8.64 24.17
N GLU A 310 21.41 -9.80 23.53
CA GLU A 310 21.66 -11.10 24.15
C GLU A 310 23.15 -11.26 24.50
N LEU A 311 24.03 -10.86 23.58
CA LEU A 311 25.48 -10.89 23.82
C LEU A 311 25.90 -9.91 24.92
N GLN A 312 25.33 -8.70 24.93
CA GLN A 312 25.61 -7.74 26.00
C GLN A 312 25.10 -8.25 27.36
N ALA A 313 23.95 -8.94 27.39
CA ALA A 313 23.44 -9.56 28.60
C ALA A 313 24.37 -10.65 29.18
N VAL A 314 25.14 -11.33 28.32
CA VAL A 314 26.20 -12.27 28.75
C VAL A 314 27.38 -11.52 29.38
N LEU A 315 27.83 -10.41 28.75
CA LEU A 315 28.94 -9.60 29.21
C LEU A 315 28.66 -8.95 30.58
N VAL A 316 27.41 -8.51 30.79
CA VAL A 316 26.94 -7.86 32.03
C VAL A 316 26.74 -8.84 33.19
N ALA A 317 26.57 -10.14 32.89
CA ALA A 317 26.28 -11.12 33.92
C ALA A 317 27.43 -11.21 34.94
N ASP A 318 27.13 -10.96 36.22
CA ASP A 318 28.05 -10.94 37.37
C ASP A 318 28.09 -12.26 38.15
N VAL A 319 27.19 -13.19 37.84
CA VAL A 319 27.16 -14.54 38.46
C VAL A 319 27.47 -15.58 37.40
N ALA A 320 28.47 -16.48 37.72
CA ALA A 320 28.94 -17.51 36.80
C ALA A 320 27.83 -18.41 36.23
N VAL A 321 26.94 -18.88 37.08
CA VAL A 321 25.77 -19.73 36.66
C VAL A 321 24.86 -18.99 35.70
N SER A 322 24.57 -17.70 35.96
CA SER A 322 23.74 -16.89 35.08
C SER A 322 24.37 -16.70 33.71
N ARG A 323 25.69 -16.44 33.69
CA ARG A 323 26.47 -16.25 32.47
C ARG A 323 26.48 -17.51 31.61
N LEU A 324 26.83 -18.65 32.19
CA LEU A 324 26.84 -19.94 31.50
C LEU A 324 25.45 -20.34 30.97
N ARG A 325 24.38 -20.10 31.75
CA ARG A 325 23.02 -20.38 31.33
C ARG A 325 22.61 -19.55 30.12
N LYS A 326 22.95 -18.26 30.09
CA LYS A 326 22.68 -17.37 28.94
C LYS A 326 23.43 -17.84 27.70
N VAL A 327 24.72 -18.21 27.84
CA VAL A 327 25.55 -18.73 26.76
C VAL A 327 25.00 -20.04 26.21
N LEU A 328 24.58 -20.96 27.07
CA LEU A 328 23.94 -22.20 26.67
C LEU A 328 22.65 -21.98 25.87
N MET A 329 21.83 -21.01 26.28
CA MET A 329 20.62 -20.64 25.51
C MET A 329 20.98 -20.13 24.11
N ILE A 330 21.98 -19.28 24.00
CA ILE A 330 22.45 -18.73 22.72
C ILE A 330 22.95 -19.90 21.83
N MET A 331 23.78 -20.77 22.36
CA MET A 331 24.28 -21.93 21.62
C MET A 331 23.19 -22.88 21.13
N LYS A 332 22.17 -23.13 21.94
CA LYS A 332 21.03 -23.97 21.55
C LYS A 332 20.24 -23.32 20.39
N LYS A 333 20.09 -22.00 20.41
CA LYS A 333 19.51 -21.26 19.28
C LYS A 333 20.39 -21.39 18.01
N ASP A 334 21.69 -21.18 18.13
CA ASP A 334 22.63 -21.32 17.01
C ASP A 334 22.62 -22.74 16.43
N LEU A 335 22.55 -23.76 17.26
CA LEU A 335 22.43 -25.15 16.85
C LEU A 335 21.12 -25.41 16.07
N GLU A 336 20.01 -24.86 16.56
CA GLU A 336 18.71 -25.00 15.90
C GLU A 336 18.70 -24.29 14.55
N HIS A 337 19.26 -23.07 14.48
CA HIS A 337 19.47 -22.35 13.23
C HIS A 337 20.33 -23.16 12.23
N ALA A 338 21.43 -23.73 12.68
CA ALA A 338 22.30 -24.54 11.84
C ALA A 338 21.59 -25.81 11.32
N ARG A 339 20.76 -26.46 12.14
CA ARG A 339 19.92 -27.60 11.74
C ARG A 339 18.90 -27.20 10.68
N LEU A 340 18.18 -26.09 10.88
CA LEU A 340 17.21 -25.58 9.90
C LEU A 340 17.90 -25.22 8.58
N GLN A 341 19.03 -24.53 8.61
CA GLN A 341 19.80 -24.21 7.39
C GLN A 341 20.23 -25.48 6.65
N SER A 342 20.69 -26.51 7.37
CA SER A 342 21.06 -27.79 6.77
C SER A 342 19.87 -28.50 6.11
N GLN A 343 18.70 -28.47 6.76
CA GLN A 343 17.47 -29.03 6.19
C GLN A 343 17.02 -28.26 4.94
N PHE A 344 17.06 -26.91 4.97
CA PHE A 344 16.73 -26.11 3.78
C PHE A 344 17.71 -26.36 2.64
N LYS A 345 19.00 -26.46 2.93
CA LYS A 345 20.02 -26.75 1.91
C LYS A 345 19.77 -28.11 1.26
N SER A 346 19.53 -29.16 2.07
CA SER A 346 19.19 -30.48 1.57
C SER A 346 17.91 -30.47 0.71
N GLN A 347 16.85 -29.77 1.14
CA GLN A 347 15.63 -29.66 0.35
C GLN A 347 15.82 -28.92 -0.98
N ILE A 348 16.68 -27.91 -0.99
CA ILE A 348 17.03 -27.16 -2.20
C ILE A 348 17.86 -28.06 -3.14
N GLU A 349 18.86 -28.77 -2.61
CA GLU A 349 19.68 -29.71 -3.38
C GLU A 349 18.83 -30.84 -3.99
N ASP A 350 17.89 -31.40 -3.22
CA ASP A 350 16.95 -32.39 -3.72
C ASP A 350 16.02 -31.89 -4.84
N LYS A 351 15.58 -30.64 -4.73
CA LYS A 351 14.79 -29.96 -5.79
C LYS A 351 15.64 -29.74 -7.04
N PHE A 352 16.85 -29.22 -6.87
CA PHE A 352 17.78 -29.02 -8.00
C PHE A 352 18.16 -30.35 -8.66
N ALA A 353 18.42 -31.41 -7.89
CA ALA A 353 18.71 -32.71 -8.41
C ALA A 353 17.52 -33.27 -9.22
N LYS A 354 16.29 -33.11 -8.73
CA LYS A 354 15.08 -33.50 -9.44
C LYS A 354 14.87 -32.71 -10.74
N GLU A 355 15.08 -31.39 -10.69
CA GLU A 355 14.98 -30.52 -11.86
C GLU A 355 16.09 -30.81 -12.88
N HIS A 356 17.33 -31.01 -12.42
CA HIS A 356 18.45 -31.40 -13.28
C HIS A 356 18.21 -32.74 -13.93
N ARG A 357 17.69 -33.74 -13.17
CA ARG A 357 17.32 -35.03 -13.72
C ARG A 357 16.20 -34.93 -14.75
N LYS A 358 15.18 -34.09 -14.48
CA LYS A 358 14.11 -33.77 -15.41
C LYS A 358 14.65 -33.12 -16.67
N TYR A 359 15.57 -32.15 -16.52
CA TYR A 359 16.24 -31.48 -17.64
C TYR A 359 17.05 -32.43 -18.49
N MET A 360 17.87 -33.30 -17.86
CA MET A 360 18.64 -34.35 -18.57
C MET A 360 17.73 -35.33 -19.31
N LEU A 361 16.66 -35.80 -18.67
CA LEU A 361 15.65 -36.64 -19.31
C LEU A 361 14.98 -35.93 -20.49
N MET A 362 14.67 -34.66 -20.38
CA MET A 362 14.14 -33.84 -21.48
C MET A 362 15.16 -33.70 -22.61
N GLN A 363 16.43 -33.49 -22.30
CA GLN A 363 17.53 -33.48 -23.29
C GLN A 363 17.67 -34.81 -24.00
N HIS A 364 17.68 -35.92 -23.26
CA HIS A 364 17.71 -37.28 -23.83
C HIS A 364 16.49 -37.55 -24.72
N LEU A 365 15.30 -37.16 -24.27
CA LEU A 365 14.07 -37.28 -25.04
C LEU A 365 14.11 -36.45 -26.32
N ARG A 366 14.68 -35.22 -26.28
CA ARG A 366 14.92 -34.41 -27.48
C ARG A 366 15.92 -35.07 -28.41
N HIS A 367 17.00 -35.63 -27.87
CA HIS A 367 18.00 -36.35 -28.68
C HIS A 367 17.39 -37.59 -29.37
N ILE A 368 16.61 -38.40 -28.62
CA ILE A 368 15.89 -39.55 -29.15
C ILE A 368 14.85 -39.11 -30.20
N LYS A 369 14.10 -38.02 -29.93
CA LYS A 369 13.16 -37.47 -30.92
C LYS A 369 13.86 -37.00 -32.20
N ARG A 370 15.09 -36.43 -32.13
CA ARG A 370 15.88 -36.03 -33.28
C ARG A 370 16.36 -37.26 -34.08
N GLU A 371 16.89 -38.26 -33.39
CA GLU A 371 17.36 -39.51 -34.04
C GLU A 371 16.21 -40.29 -34.71
N LEU A 372 15.03 -40.24 -34.13
CA LEU A 372 13.81 -40.84 -34.68
C LEU A 372 13.10 -39.95 -35.71
N ASN A 373 13.65 -38.76 -36.10
CA ASN A 373 13.03 -37.79 -36.98
C ASN A 373 11.64 -37.28 -36.52
N LEU A 374 11.26 -37.46 -35.25
CA LEU A 374 9.99 -37.02 -34.70
C LEU A 374 9.92 -35.50 -34.50
N GLU A 375 11.04 -34.78 -34.45
CA GLU A 375 11.06 -33.30 -34.38
C GLU A 375 10.57 -32.60 -35.66
N LYS A 376 10.61 -33.30 -36.79
CA LYS A 376 10.04 -32.77 -38.05
C LYS A 376 8.51 -32.84 -38.05
N ASP A 377 7.95 -33.82 -37.30
CA ASP A 377 6.50 -34.00 -37.23
C ASP A 377 5.83 -32.96 -36.31
N ASP A 378 6.50 -32.55 -35.22
CA ASP A 378 5.92 -31.53 -34.29
C ASP A 378 5.68 -30.18 -34.97
N LYS A 379 6.65 -29.72 -35.79
CA LYS A 379 6.50 -28.45 -36.55
C LYS A 379 5.41 -28.55 -37.61
N GLN A 380 5.40 -29.66 -38.37
CA GLN A 380 4.40 -29.89 -39.41
C GLN A 380 3.02 -30.07 -38.81
N SER A 381 2.93 -30.74 -37.66
CA SER A 381 1.69 -30.88 -36.89
C SER A 381 1.14 -29.54 -36.44
N ILE A 382 1.99 -28.65 -35.88
CA ILE A 382 1.61 -27.29 -35.47
C ILE A 382 1.12 -26.48 -36.69
N ILE A 383 1.83 -26.54 -37.82
CA ILE A 383 1.44 -25.82 -39.04
C ILE A 383 0.13 -26.39 -39.60
N ALA A 384 -0.06 -27.71 -39.56
CA ALA A 384 -1.28 -28.36 -40.02
C ALA A 384 -2.48 -27.95 -39.14
N SER A 385 -2.28 -27.92 -37.82
CA SER A 385 -3.35 -27.49 -36.86
C SER A 385 -3.75 -26.03 -37.08
N PHE A 386 -2.78 -25.13 -37.31
CA PHE A 386 -3.13 -23.74 -37.64
C PHE A 386 -3.84 -23.61 -38.98
N LYS A 387 -3.44 -24.38 -40.00
CA LYS A 387 -4.16 -24.39 -41.29
C LYS A 387 -5.59 -24.83 -41.14
N GLU A 388 -5.81 -25.89 -40.35
CA GLU A 388 -7.15 -26.39 -40.07
C GLU A 388 -7.99 -25.35 -39.29
N MET A 389 -7.39 -24.74 -38.24
CA MET A 389 -8.06 -23.67 -37.46
C MET A 389 -8.42 -22.47 -38.34
N ILE A 390 -7.51 -22.03 -39.22
CA ILE A 390 -7.77 -20.92 -40.15
C ILE A 390 -8.90 -21.28 -41.14
N ALA A 391 -8.90 -22.52 -41.66
CA ALA A 391 -9.95 -22.99 -42.56
C ALA A 391 -11.34 -23.11 -41.90
N GLN A 392 -11.39 -23.24 -40.56
CA GLN A 392 -12.63 -23.29 -39.79
C GLN A 392 -13.17 -21.88 -39.42
N LEU A 393 -12.39 -20.81 -39.63
CA LEU A 393 -12.82 -19.44 -39.37
C LEU A 393 -13.76 -18.97 -40.50
N SER A 394 -14.91 -18.45 -40.10
CA SER A 394 -15.88 -17.77 -41.00
C SER A 394 -15.72 -16.26 -40.86
N ASP A 395 -16.01 -15.52 -41.92
CA ASP A 395 -16.07 -14.05 -41.95
C ASP A 395 -14.82 -13.29 -41.44
N VAL A 396 -13.64 -13.84 -41.77
CA VAL A 396 -12.38 -13.16 -41.43
C VAL A 396 -12.15 -12.00 -42.41
N PRO A 397 -11.82 -10.79 -41.90
CA PRO A 397 -11.42 -9.68 -42.78
C PRO A 397 -10.25 -10.07 -43.71
N GLU A 398 -10.27 -9.58 -44.95
CA GLU A 398 -9.28 -9.94 -45.96
C GLU A 398 -7.82 -9.60 -45.53
N GLU A 399 -7.64 -8.47 -44.82
CA GLU A 399 -6.35 -8.07 -44.25
C GLU A 399 -5.86 -9.05 -43.19
N ALA A 400 -6.77 -9.51 -42.30
CA ALA A 400 -6.45 -10.43 -41.23
C ALA A 400 -6.10 -11.82 -41.81
N ASN A 401 -6.82 -12.28 -42.83
CA ASN A 401 -6.51 -13.54 -43.48
C ASN A 401 -5.13 -13.52 -44.18
N LYS A 402 -4.86 -12.43 -44.94
CA LYS A 402 -3.52 -12.23 -45.55
C LYS A 402 -2.40 -12.21 -44.51
N ALA A 403 -2.64 -11.54 -43.33
CA ALA A 403 -1.66 -11.49 -42.25
C ALA A 403 -1.43 -12.87 -41.63
N MET A 404 -2.45 -13.67 -41.44
CA MET A 404 -2.35 -15.06 -40.94
C MET A 404 -1.60 -15.95 -41.93
N GLU A 405 -1.87 -15.87 -43.23
CA GLU A 405 -1.19 -16.65 -44.26
C GLU A 405 0.30 -16.28 -44.40
N GLN A 406 0.63 -15.00 -44.32
CA GLN A 406 1.99 -14.50 -44.31
C GLN A 406 2.77 -15.01 -43.10
N GLU A 407 2.17 -14.90 -41.89
CA GLU A 407 2.82 -15.33 -40.68
C GLU A 407 2.93 -16.89 -40.61
N LEU A 408 1.96 -17.61 -41.18
CA LEU A 408 2.03 -19.06 -41.32
C LEU A 408 3.17 -19.50 -42.25
N SER A 409 3.38 -18.78 -43.36
CA SER A 409 4.48 -19.00 -44.28
C SER A 409 5.81 -18.68 -43.61
N ARG A 410 5.86 -17.63 -42.79
CA ARG A 410 7.03 -17.28 -41.97
C ARG A 410 7.32 -18.36 -40.94
N LEU A 411 6.31 -18.83 -40.18
CA LEU A 411 6.45 -19.91 -39.24
C LEU A 411 6.98 -21.19 -39.87
N ALA A 412 6.57 -21.47 -41.12
CA ALA A 412 7.06 -22.60 -41.87
C ALA A 412 8.57 -22.50 -42.25
N SER A 413 9.11 -21.29 -42.41
CA SER A 413 10.51 -21.06 -42.70
C SER A 413 11.43 -21.00 -41.48
N LEU A 414 10.91 -20.67 -40.30
CA LEU A 414 11.67 -20.52 -39.05
C LEU A 414 12.03 -21.87 -38.41
N GLU A 415 13.15 -21.91 -37.70
CA GLU A 415 13.52 -23.09 -36.89
C GLU A 415 12.74 -23.12 -35.56
N PRO A 416 12.29 -24.29 -35.08
CA PRO A 416 11.50 -24.42 -33.83
C PRO A 416 12.19 -23.89 -32.58
N GLN A 417 13.50 -23.77 -32.58
CA GLN A 417 14.29 -23.27 -31.45
C GLN A 417 14.50 -21.75 -31.47
N SER A 418 14.16 -21.10 -32.58
CA SER A 418 14.28 -19.65 -32.73
C SER A 418 13.29 -18.92 -31.80
N PRO A 419 13.69 -17.85 -31.11
CA PRO A 419 12.77 -16.98 -30.39
C PRO A 419 11.64 -16.44 -31.28
N GLU A 420 11.95 -16.17 -32.55
CA GLU A 420 10.99 -15.70 -33.55
C GLU A 420 9.88 -16.70 -33.84
N PHE A 421 10.21 -18.02 -33.82
CA PHE A 421 9.21 -19.06 -33.95
C PHE A 421 8.13 -18.99 -32.89
N ASN A 422 8.51 -18.76 -31.63
CA ASN A 422 7.55 -18.60 -30.54
C ASN A 422 6.71 -17.32 -30.67
N VAL A 423 7.30 -16.22 -31.16
CA VAL A 423 6.56 -14.97 -31.39
C VAL A 423 5.51 -15.17 -32.50
N SER A 424 5.90 -15.76 -33.65
CA SER A 424 4.97 -16.04 -34.74
C SER A 424 3.90 -17.06 -34.35
N ARG A 425 4.27 -18.09 -33.61
CA ARG A 425 3.33 -19.06 -33.05
C ARG A 425 2.30 -18.39 -32.14
N THR A 426 2.74 -17.62 -31.15
CA THR A 426 1.85 -16.92 -30.21
C THR A 426 0.94 -15.93 -30.95
N TYR A 427 1.44 -15.26 -31.97
CA TYR A 427 0.62 -14.39 -32.81
C TYR A 427 -0.51 -15.15 -33.51
N LEU A 428 -0.19 -16.28 -34.15
CA LEU A 428 -1.19 -17.13 -34.79
C LEU A 428 -2.18 -17.71 -33.78
N GLU A 429 -1.73 -18.09 -32.58
CA GLU A 429 -2.60 -18.52 -31.48
C GLU A 429 -3.59 -17.41 -31.06
N TRP A 430 -3.20 -16.15 -31.10
CA TRP A 430 -4.10 -15.04 -30.85
C TRP A 430 -5.08 -14.83 -32.00
N MET A 431 -4.57 -14.77 -33.24
CA MET A 431 -5.40 -14.54 -34.43
C MET A 431 -6.45 -15.63 -34.66
N THR A 432 -6.08 -16.88 -34.43
CA THR A 432 -7.00 -18.04 -34.59
C THR A 432 -7.96 -18.19 -33.43
N ALA A 433 -7.63 -17.67 -32.24
CA ALA A 433 -8.47 -17.73 -31.09
C ALA A 433 -9.53 -16.61 -31.04
N LEU A 434 -9.43 -15.60 -31.90
CA LEU A 434 -10.44 -14.54 -31.99
C LEU A 434 -11.73 -15.05 -32.65
N PRO A 435 -12.89 -14.62 -32.16
CA PRO A 435 -14.18 -15.08 -32.66
C PRO A 435 -14.62 -14.31 -33.94
N TRP A 436 -13.87 -14.43 -35.01
CA TRP A 436 -14.24 -13.79 -36.27
C TRP A 436 -15.63 -14.22 -36.73
N GLY A 437 -16.53 -13.25 -36.98
CA GLY A 437 -17.87 -13.51 -37.47
C GLY A 437 -18.82 -14.29 -36.53
N LYS A 438 -18.37 -14.62 -35.31
CA LYS A 438 -19.20 -15.35 -34.35
C LYS A 438 -19.96 -14.38 -33.48
N PHE A 439 -21.29 -14.34 -33.64
CA PHE A 439 -22.19 -13.48 -32.88
C PHE A 439 -23.13 -14.35 -32.03
N THR A 440 -23.47 -13.84 -30.83
CA THR A 440 -24.65 -14.34 -30.10
C THR A 440 -25.88 -13.68 -30.67
N GLU A 441 -26.98 -14.44 -30.79
CA GLU A 441 -28.28 -13.88 -31.13
C GLU A 441 -28.79 -13.04 -29.96
N ASP A 442 -29.18 -11.80 -30.26
CA ASP A 442 -29.69 -10.90 -29.24
C ASP A 442 -31.11 -11.31 -28.87
N ASN A 443 -31.40 -11.29 -27.58
CA ASN A 443 -32.76 -11.47 -27.12
C ASN A 443 -33.62 -10.25 -27.52
N ALA A 444 -34.63 -10.46 -28.36
CA ALA A 444 -35.51 -9.44 -28.88
C ALA A 444 -36.78 -9.23 -28.01
N ASP A 445 -36.87 -9.88 -26.85
CA ASP A 445 -38.02 -9.79 -25.94
C ASP A 445 -37.75 -8.73 -24.85
N ILE A 446 -38.42 -7.56 -25.02
CA ILE A 446 -38.29 -6.42 -24.08
C ILE A 446 -38.95 -6.78 -22.74
N ASP A 447 -40.06 -7.52 -22.74
CA ASP A 447 -40.78 -7.86 -21.51
C ASP A 447 -39.91 -8.81 -20.64
N ARG A 448 -39.23 -9.76 -21.30
CA ARG A 448 -38.27 -10.63 -20.62
C ARG A 448 -37.04 -9.86 -20.10
N ALA A 449 -36.59 -8.88 -20.85
CA ALA A 449 -35.47 -8.02 -20.40
C ALA A 449 -35.86 -7.20 -19.17
N GLU A 450 -37.07 -6.64 -19.15
CA GLU A 450 -37.64 -5.94 -18.00
C GLU A 450 -37.76 -6.85 -16.78
N GLN A 451 -38.24 -8.08 -16.94
CA GLN A 451 -38.31 -9.06 -15.87
C GLN A 451 -36.91 -9.33 -15.27
N ILE A 452 -35.90 -9.59 -16.10
CA ILE A 452 -34.54 -9.84 -15.65
C ILE A 452 -33.96 -8.65 -14.86
N LEU A 453 -34.18 -7.43 -15.35
CA LEU A 453 -33.72 -6.22 -14.66
C LEU A 453 -34.45 -6.02 -13.33
N ASN A 454 -35.74 -6.39 -13.25
CA ASN A 454 -36.53 -6.32 -12.03
C ASN A 454 -36.20 -7.43 -11.02
N GLU A 455 -35.82 -8.63 -11.49
CA GLU A 455 -35.32 -9.70 -10.65
C GLU A 455 -33.96 -9.37 -10.02
N ASP A 456 -33.06 -8.79 -10.81
CA ASP A 456 -31.67 -8.57 -10.38
C ASP A 456 -31.49 -7.28 -9.55
N HIS A 457 -32.38 -6.28 -9.71
CA HIS A 457 -32.24 -4.96 -9.09
C HIS A 457 -33.56 -4.43 -8.52
N TYR A 458 -33.53 -4.06 -7.25
CA TYR A 458 -34.61 -3.35 -6.60
C TYR A 458 -34.52 -1.86 -6.92
N SER A 459 -35.68 -1.21 -7.20
CA SER A 459 -35.73 0.21 -7.59
C SER A 459 -34.92 0.50 -8.87
N LEU A 460 -34.35 1.68 -9.05
CA LEU A 460 -33.59 2.13 -10.21
C LEU A 460 -34.37 2.14 -11.52
N GLU A 461 -35.68 2.45 -11.43
CA GLU A 461 -36.60 2.42 -12.59
C GLU A 461 -36.14 3.34 -13.73
N ASP A 462 -35.66 4.55 -13.40
CA ASP A 462 -35.12 5.50 -14.40
C ASP A 462 -33.96 4.90 -15.22
N VAL A 463 -33.15 4.07 -14.56
CA VAL A 463 -32.00 3.40 -15.20
C VAL A 463 -32.49 2.22 -16.04
N LYS A 464 -33.45 1.45 -15.53
CA LYS A 464 -34.03 0.32 -16.23
C LYS A 464 -34.78 0.79 -17.51
N GLU A 465 -35.56 1.85 -17.40
CA GLU A 465 -36.28 2.45 -18.53
C GLU A 465 -35.30 2.91 -19.62
N ARG A 466 -34.20 3.61 -19.23
CA ARG A 466 -33.16 4.02 -20.21
C ARG A 466 -32.49 2.83 -20.89
N ILE A 467 -32.25 1.76 -20.15
CA ILE A 467 -31.66 0.53 -20.69
C ILE A 467 -32.63 -0.11 -21.71
N LEU A 468 -33.92 -0.19 -21.35
CA LEU A 468 -34.96 -0.73 -22.24
C LEU A 468 -35.17 0.14 -23.50
N GLU A 469 -35.17 1.48 -23.36
CA GLU A 469 -35.15 2.41 -24.50
C GLU A 469 -33.95 2.14 -25.45
N HIS A 470 -32.75 1.97 -24.86
CA HIS A 470 -31.56 1.69 -25.65
C HIS A 470 -31.67 0.33 -26.38
N MET A 471 -32.20 -0.68 -25.71
CA MET A 471 -32.46 -1.99 -26.29
C MET A 471 -33.47 -1.89 -27.43
N ALA A 472 -34.61 -1.19 -27.24
CA ALA A 472 -35.63 -0.99 -28.26
C ALA A 472 -35.08 -0.29 -29.51
N VAL A 473 -34.28 0.76 -29.35
CA VAL A 473 -33.60 1.45 -30.47
C VAL A 473 -32.64 0.51 -31.19
N SER A 474 -31.88 -0.30 -30.47
CA SER A 474 -30.96 -1.28 -31.04
C SER A 474 -31.68 -2.33 -31.89
N MET A 475 -32.84 -2.79 -31.41
CA MET A 475 -33.67 -3.77 -32.12
C MET A 475 -34.28 -3.18 -33.38
N LEU A 476 -34.80 -1.94 -33.32
CA LEU A 476 -35.37 -1.26 -34.50
C LEU A 476 -34.34 -0.96 -35.58
N LYS A 477 -33.11 -0.63 -35.17
CA LYS A 477 -32.00 -0.32 -36.08
C LYS A 477 -31.33 -1.57 -36.65
N GLY A 478 -31.51 -2.72 -36.04
CA GLY A 478 -30.77 -3.96 -36.37
C GLY A 478 -29.26 -3.86 -36.13
N SER A 479 -28.78 -2.84 -35.42
CA SER A 479 -27.40 -2.61 -35.08
C SER A 479 -27.27 -1.86 -33.76
N VAL A 480 -26.28 -2.25 -32.95
CA VAL A 480 -26.01 -1.63 -31.65
C VAL A 480 -25.23 -0.30 -31.77
N GLN A 481 -25.20 0.27 -32.97
CA GLN A 481 -24.54 1.56 -33.21
C GLN A 481 -25.28 2.68 -32.45
N GLY A 482 -24.84 2.93 -31.23
CA GLY A 482 -25.42 3.93 -30.36
C GLY A 482 -24.44 4.59 -29.44
N LYS A 483 -24.93 5.54 -28.66
CA LYS A 483 -24.15 6.18 -27.61
C LYS A 483 -23.76 5.13 -26.55
N ILE A 484 -22.58 5.31 -25.99
CA ILE A 484 -22.06 4.48 -24.93
C ILE A 484 -22.78 4.80 -23.62
N MET A 485 -23.31 3.83 -22.94
CA MET A 485 -23.94 4.05 -21.63
C MET A 485 -22.87 4.29 -20.56
N CYS A 486 -22.98 5.39 -19.83
CA CYS A 486 -22.12 5.70 -18.69
C CYS A 486 -22.93 5.80 -17.41
N LEU A 487 -22.75 4.83 -16.52
CA LEU A 487 -23.42 4.77 -15.22
C LEU A 487 -22.63 5.57 -14.20
N VAL A 488 -23.16 6.71 -13.78
CA VAL A 488 -22.50 7.63 -12.84
C VAL A 488 -23.25 7.67 -11.51
N GLY A 489 -22.51 7.52 -10.40
CA GLY A 489 -23.13 7.61 -9.07
C GLY A 489 -22.21 7.14 -7.95
N PRO A 490 -22.65 7.22 -6.69
CA PRO A 490 -21.85 6.86 -5.56
C PRO A 490 -21.43 5.38 -5.56
N PRO A 491 -20.39 5.01 -4.81
CA PRO A 491 -19.96 3.62 -4.73
C PRO A 491 -21.02 2.75 -4.04
N GLY A 492 -21.19 1.52 -4.51
CA GLY A 492 -22.10 0.55 -3.91
C GLY A 492 -23.56 0.64 -4.31
N VAL A 493 -23.92 1.46 -5.33
CA VAL A 493 -25.30 1.55 -5.86
C VAL A 493 -25.59 0.54 -6.97
N GLY A 494 -24.69 -0.41 -7.22
CA GLY A 494 -24.95 -1.48 -8.19
C GLY A 494 -24.53 -1.21 -9.63
N LYS A 495 -23.73 -0.18 -9.93
CA LYS A 495 -23.25 0.14 -11.29
C LYS A 495 -22.72 -1.07 -12.07
N THR A 496 -21.83 -1.84 -11.44
CA THR A 496 -21.23 -3.02 -12.05
C THR A 496 -22.20 -4.18 -12.20
N SER A 497 -23.13 -4.36 -11.25
CA SER A 497 -24.16 -5.40 -11.33
C SER A 497 -25.18 -5.12 -12.41
N ILE A 498 -25.58 -3.85 -12.60
CA ILE A 498 -26.46 -3.43 -13.70
C ILE A 498 -25.85 -3.80 -15.05
N GLY A 499 -24.54 -3.51 -15.27
CA GLY A 499 -23.87 -3.91 -16.50
C GLY A 499 -23.89 -5.42 -16.77
N LYS A 500 -23.83 -6.24 -15.71
CA LYS A 500 -23.97 -7.70 -15.81
C LYS A 500 -25.41 -8.10 -16.16
N SER A 501 -26.37 -7.43 -15.58
CA SER A 501 -27.79 -7.70 -15.84
C SER A 501 -28.22 -7.26 -17.24
N VAL A 502 -27.64 -6.18 -17.78
CA VAL A 502 -27.80 -5.79 -19.19
C VAL A 502 -27.30 -6.90 -20.11
N ALA A 503 -26.13 -7.48 -19.81
CA ALA A 503 -25.62 -8.59 -20.61
C ALA A 503 -26.53 -9.82 -20.55
N ARG A 504 -27.10 -10.13 -19.36
CA ARG A 504 -28.07 -11.23 -19.16
C ARG A 504 -29.40 -10.95 -19.90
N ALA A 505 -29.87 -9.70 -19.89
CA ALA A 505 -31.10 -9.29 -20.56
C ALA A 505 -30.99 -9.40 -22.08
N LEU A 506 -29.84 -9.09 -22.67
CA LEU A 506 -29.51 -9.23 -24.08
C LEU A 506 -29.07 -10.63 -24.50
N ASP A 507 -28.89 -11.53 -23.55
CA ASP A 507 -28.31 -12.88 -23.73
C ASP A 507 -26.89 -12.85 -24.32
N ARG A 508 -26.11 -11.77 -24.03
CA ARG A 508 -24.75 -11.57 -24.48
C ARG A 508 -23.73 -12.00 -23.44
N LYS A 509 -22.55 -12.42 -23.87
CA LYS A 509 -21.43 -12.68 -22.97
C LYS A 509 -20.93 -11.38 -22.34
N PHE A 510 -20.50 -11.44 -21.08
CA PHE A 510 -20.08 -10.32 -20.26
C PHE A 510 -18.59 -10.35 -19.99
N PHE A 511 -17.92 -9.24 -20.19
CA PHE A 511 -16.53 -9.04 -19.76
C PHE A 511 -16.41 -7.71 -19.01
N ARG A 512 -15.57 -7.67 -17.98
CA ARG A 512 -15.32 -6.47 -17.18
C ARG A 512 -13.82 -6.24 -17.04
N PHE A 513 -13.37 -5.02 -17.22
CA PHE A 513 -12.05 -4.58 -16.80
C PHE A 513 -12.13 -3.16 -16.21
N SER A 514 -11.20 -2.85 -15.31
CA SER A 514 -11.11 -1.53 -14.70
C SER A 514 -9.97 -0.74 -15.34
N VAL A 515 -10.25 0.53 -15.61
CA VAL A 515 -9.25 1.49 -16.10
C VAL A 515 -8.76 2.43 -15.00
N GLY A 516 -9.25 2.25 -13.76
CA GLY A 516 -8.80 3.02 -12.60
C GLY A 516 -7.33 2.73 -12.28
N GLY A 517 -6.49 3.77 -12.35
CA GLY A 517 -5.05 3.64 -12.12
C GLY A 517 -4.25 3.13 -13.33
N LEU A 518 -4.88 3.04 -14.50
CA LEU A 518 -4.23 2.71 -15.75
C LEU A 518 -3.47 3.94 -16.25
N HIS A 519 -2.15 3.78 -16.45
CA HIS A 519 -1.28 4.85 -16.95
C HIS A 519 -0.68 4.53 -18.33
N ASP A 520 -0.74 3.26 -18.76
CA ASP A 520 -0.16 2.82 -20.03
C ASP A 520 -1.23 2.61 -21.09
N VAL A 521 -1.08 3.34 -22.20
CA VAL A 521 -1.92 3.21 -23.41
C VAL A 521 -1.86 1.80 -23.99
N ALA A 522 -0.72 1.12 -23.83
CA ALA A 522 -0.51 -0.22 -24.35
C ALA A 522 -1.42 -1.28 -23.71
N GLU A 523 -1.96 -1.05 -22.52
CA GLU A 523 -2.94 -1.96 -21.95
C GLU A 523 -4.27 -1.97 -22.72
N ILE A 524 -4.62 -0.87 -23.39
CA ILE A 524 -5.84 -0.76 -24.18
C ILE A 524 -5.57 -1.17 -25.63
N ARG A 525 -4.50 -0.63 -26.22
CA ARG A 525 -4.15 -0.81 -27.65
C ARG A 525 -3.18 -1.96 -27.94
N GLY A 526 -2.68 -2.65 -26.90
CA GLY A 526 -1.68 -3.70 -27.04
C GLY A 526 -0.25 -3.17 -27.20
N HIS A 527 0.72 -4.06 -27.00
CA HIS A 527 2.14 -3.79 -27.15
C HIS A 527 2.61 -4.24 -28.53
N ARG A 528 3.54 -3.54 -29.14
CA ARG A 528 4.15 -4.00 -30.39
C ARG A 528 4.83 -5.36 -30.22
N ARG A 529 4.63 -6.29 -31.16
CA ARG A 529 5.13 -7.68 -31.14
C ARG A 529 6.63 -7.84 -30.90
N THR A 530 7.40 -6.81 -31.20
CA THR A 530 8.86 -6.82 -31.06
C THR A 530 9.35 -6.73 -29.62
N TYR A 531 8.49 -6.39 -28.67
CA TYR A 531 8.87 -6.30 -27.26
C TYR A 531 8.76 -7.66 -26.56
N VAL A 532 9.68 -7.92 -25.65
CA VAL A 532 9.61 -9.12 -24.80
C VAL A 532 8.42 -9.01 -23.85
N GLY A 533 7.56 -10.02 -23.86
CA GLY A 533 6.33 -10.01 -23.05
C GLY A 533 5.16 -9.23 -23.67
N ALA A 534 5.26 -8.85 -24.95
CA ALA A 534 4.16 -8.16 -25.65
C ALA A 534 2.88 -8.98 -25.64
N MET A 535 1.76 -8.31 -25.38
CA MET A 535 0.41 -8.89 -25.38
C MET A 535 -0.58 -7.95 -26.07
N PRO A 536 -1.66 -8.50 -26.65
CA PRO A 536 -2.77 -7.69 -27.14
C PRO A 536 -3.44 -6.88 -26.03
N GLY A 537 -4.10 -5.79 -26.40
CA GLY A 537 -4.87 -4.94 -25.50
C GLY A 537 -6.05 -5.65 -24.84
N LYS A 538 -6.56 -5.06 -23.76
CA LYS A 538 -7.66 -5.63 -22.97
C LYS A 538 -8.92 -5.91 -23.79
N ILE A 539 -9.19 -5.13 -24.82
CA ILE A 539 -10.36 -5.33 -25.69
C ILE A 539 -10.22 -6.62 -26.51
N ILE A 540 -9.05 -6.86 -27.08
CA ILE A 540 -8.77 -8.09 -27.82
C ILE A 540 -8.79 -9.30 -26.87
N GLN A 541 -8.24 -9.14 -25.66
CA GLN A 541 -8.33 -10.17 -24.64
C GLN A 541 -9.77 -10.47 -24.26
N ALA A 542 -10.63 -9.44 -24.17
CA ALA A 542 -12.06 -9.60 -23.92
C ALA A 542 -12.75 -10.46 -25.00
N LEU A 543 -12.49 -10.18 -26.28
CA LEU A 543 -13.04 -10.96 -27.39
C LEU A 543 -12.60 -12.42 -27.33
N LYS A 544 -11.30 -12.66 -27.04
CA LYS A 544 -10.77 -14.03 -26.90
C LYS A 544 -11.41 -14.80 -25.72
N ILE A 545 -11.64 -14.13 -24.59
CA ILE A 545 -12.23 -14.77 -23.41
C ILE A 545 -13.72 -15.06 -23.62
N THR A 546 -14.43 -14.10 -24.21
CA THR A 546 -15.89 -14.23 -24.42
C THR A 546 -16.24 -15.16 -25.58
N GLN A 547 -15.32 -15.37 -26.53
CA GLN A 547 -15.50 -16.20 -27.73
C GLN A 547 -16.65 -15.74 -28.64
N VAL A 548 -17.00 -14.46 -28.57
CA VAL A 548 -18.03 -13.81 -29.40
C VAL A 548 -17.61 -12.41 -29.81
N SER A 549 -18.05 -11.93 -30.97
CA SER A 549 -17.71 -10.60 -31.51
C SER A 549 -18.65 -9.50 -31.03
N ASN A 550 -19.76 -9.83 -30.33
CA ASN A 550 -20.73 -8.88 -29.80
C ASN A 550 -20.92 -8.98 -28.27
N PRO A 551 -19.83 -9.06 -27.46
CA PRO A 551 -19.99 -9.10 -26.03
C PRO A 551 -20.44 -7.75 -25.45
N VAL A 552 -20.91 -7.77 -24.20
CA VAL A 552 -21.03 -6.57 -23.36
C VAL A 552 -19.72 -6.38 -22.60
N VAL A 553 -19.05 -5.27 -22.85
CA VAL A 553 -17.79 -4.92 -22.20
C VAL A 553 -18.03 -3.79 -21.22
N LEU A 554 -17.85 -4.07 -19.94
CA LEU A 554 -17.94 -3.08 -18.88
C LEU A 554 -16.56 -2.49 -18.60
N ILE A 555 -16.42 -1.18 -18.79
CA ILE A 555 -15.23 -0.38 -18.46
C ILE A 555 -15.48 0.32 -17.13
N ASP A 556 -14.81 -0.13 -16.09
CA ASP A 556 -15.04 0.35 -14.73
C ASP A 556 -14.07 1.47 -14.34
N GLU A 557 -14.56 2.45 -13.57
CA GLU A 557 -13.76 3.55 -13.01
C GLU A 557 -13.12 4.49 -14.06
N VAL A 558 -13.88 4.90 -15.09
CA VAL A 558 -13.40 5.80 -16.14
C VAL A 558 -13.03 7.19 -15.61
N ASP A 559 -13.61 7.58 -14.47
CA ASP A 559 -13.30 8.82 -13.74
C ASP A 559 -11.91 8.83 -13.07
N LYS A 560 -11.24 7.69 -13.02
CA LYS A 560 -9.91 7.53 -12.38
C LYS A 560 -8.78 7.30 -13.38
N LEU A 561 -8.99 7.67 -14.64
CA LEU A 561 -7.94 7.61 -15.65
C LEU A 561 -6.80 8.55 -15.28
N GLY A 562 -5.58 7.99 -15.18
CA GLY A 562 -4.36 8.77 -14.97
C GLY A 562 -3.85 9.40 -16.26
N ARG A 563 -3.20 10.57 -16.14
CA ARG A 563 -2.38 11.15 -17.22
C ARG A 563 -0.93 11.07 -16.77
N ASP A 564 -0.09 10.45 -17.57
CA ASP A 564 1.32 10.30 -17.29
C ASP A 564 2.14 10.49 -18.57
N PHE A 565 3.47 10.66 -18.45
CA PHE A 565 4.42 10.79 -19.57
C PHE A 565 4.42 9.57 -20.51
N ARG A 566 3.83 8.45 -20.12
CA ARG A 566 3.68 7.23 -20.94
C ARG A 566 2.54 7.27 -21.93
N GLY A 567 1.78 8.35 -21.97
CA GLY A 567 0.66 8.56 -22.87
C GLY A 567 -0.65 8.88 -22.15
N ASP A 568 -1.68 9.16 -22.93
CA ASP A 568 -3.02 9.43 -22.44
C ASP A 568 -3.96 8.27 -22.78
N PRO A 569 -4.30 7.40 -21.80
CA PRO A 569 -5.24 6.29 -22.01
C PRO A 569 -6.62 6.74 -22.50
N SER A 570 -7.01 7.99 -22.19
CA SER A 570 -8.30 8.55 -22.66
C SER A 570 -8.36 8.63 -24.18
N SER A 571 -7.25 8.96 -24.83
CA SER A 571 -7.16 9.01 -26.29
C SER A 571 -7.33 7.63 -26.94
N ALA A 572 -6.78 6.59 -26.29
CA ALA A 572 -6.97 5.21 -26.76
C ALA A 572 -8.42 4.74 -26.57
N LEU A 573 -9.06 5.13 -25.46
CA LEU A 573 -10.47 4.84 -25.26
C LEU A 573 -11.37 5.57 -26.24
N LEU A 574 -11.02 6.78 -26.65
CA LEU A 574 -11.79 7.50 -27.68
C LEU A 574 -11.87 6.71 -28.99
N GLU A 575 -10.77 6.10 -29.43
CA GLU A 575 -10.74 5.27 -30.65
C GLU A 575 -11.62 4.01 -30.51
N VAL A 576 -11.57 3.37 -29.34
CA VAL A 576 -12.39 2.17 -29.05
C VAL A 576 -13.88 2.50 -28.97
N LEU A 577 -14.19 3.63 -28.34
CA LEU A 577 -15.56 3.99 -27.99
C LEU A 577 -16.26 4.81 -29.09
N ASP A 578 -15.54 5.36 -30.06
CA ASP A 578 -16.13 6.14 -31.13
C ASP A 578 -16.78 5.22 -32.19
N PRO A 579 -18.12 5.26 -32.37
CA PRO A 579 -18.80 4.43 -33.36
C PRO A 579 -18.32 4.64 -34.80
N SER A 580 -17.70 5.79 -35.09
CA SER A 580 -17.17 6.09 -36.43
C SER A 580 -15.83 5.44 -36.69
N GLN A 581 -15.07 5.08 -35.65
CA GLN A 581 -13.71 4.56 -35.73
C GLN A 581 -13.60 3.09 -35.29
N ASN A 582 -14.52 2.61 -34.43
CA ASN A 582 -14.43 1.29 -33.81
C ASN A 582 -14.61 0.11 -34.78
N SER A 583 -15.19 0.34 -35.99
CA SER A 583 -15.27 -0.68 -37.02
C SER A 583 -13.90 -1.08 -37.62
N GLY A 584 -12.90 -0.21 -37.47
CA GLY A 584 -11.53 -0.45 -37.95
C GLY A 584 -10.47 -0.37 -36.85
N PHE A 585 -10.82 -0.75 -35.62
CA PHE A 585 -9.90 -0.71 -34.50
C PHE A 585 -8.63 -1.54 -34.75
N ARG A 586 -7.46 -0.92 -34.59
CA ARG A 586 -6.16 -1.61 -34.74
C ARG A 586 -5.45 -1.73 -33.41
N ASP A 587 -5.33 -2.98 -32.96
CA ASP A 587 -4.45 -3.33 -31.85
C ASP A 587 -3.00 -3.39 -32.32
N LEU A 588 -2.06 -2.80 -31.55
CA LEU A 588 -0.64 -2.73 -31.91
C LEU A 588 0.06 -4.10 -31.95
N TYR A 589 -0.49 -5.09 -31.25
CA TYR A 589 0.02 -6.46 -31.26
C TYR A 589 -0.45 -7.21 -32.51
N LEU A 590 -1.74 -7.10 -32.82
CA LEU A 590 -2.33 -7.79 -33.97
C LEU A 590 -1.96 -7.11 -35.30
N ASP A 591 -1.91 -5.79 -35.29
CA ASP A 591 -1.65 -4.92 -36.46
C ASP A 591 -2.64 -5.18 -37.63
N THR A 592 -3.82 -5.65 -37.28
CA THR A 592 -4.93 -5.93 -38.21
C THR A 592 -6.19 -5.27 -37.70
N PRO A 593 -7.11 -4.78 -38.58
CA PRO A 593 -8.35 -4.19 -38.15
C PRO A 593 -9.28 -5.25 -37.54
N VAL A 594 -9.88 -4.89 -36.40
CA VAL A 594 -10.90 -5.70 -35.72
C VAL A 594 -12.16 -4.86 -35.60
N ASP A 595 -13.29 -5.41 -36.01
CA ASP A 595 -14.58 -4.70 -35.93
C ASP A 595 -15.15 -4.80 -34.51
N LEU A 596 -15.22 -3.66 -33.81
CA LEU A 596 -15.81 -3.50 -32.49
C LEU A 596 -17.22 -2.87 -32.56
N SER A 597 -17.78 -2.61 -33.74
CA SER A 597 -19.05 -1.89 -33.90
C SER A 597 -20.26 -2.59 -33.26
N LYS A 598 -20.17 -3.92 -33.08
CA LYS A 598 -21.22 -4.73 -32.47
C LYS A 598 -21.04 -4.98 -30.98
N VAL A 599 -19.90 -4.53 -30.42
CA VAL A 599 -19.62 -4.59 -28.98
C VAL A 599 -20.44 -3.53 -28.25
N LEU A 600 -21.15 -3.91 -27.19
CA LEU A 600 -21.81 -2.96 -26.34
C LEU A 600 -20.89 -2.54 -25.20
N PHE A 601 -20.48 -1.27 -25.22
CA PHE A 601 -19.66 -0.70 -24.16
C PHE A 601 -20.54 -0.05 -23.08
N VAL A 602 -20.31 -0.44 -21.83
CA VAL A 602 -20.91 0.17 -20.65
C VAL A 602 -19.80 0.72 -19.78
N CYS A 603 -19.80 2.01 -19.50
CA CYS A 603 -18.83 2.67 -18.65
C CYS A 603 -19.38 2.88 -17.24
N THR A 604 -18.53 2.90 -16.23
CA THR A 604 -18.92 3.30 -14.88
C THR A 604 -18.00 4.39 -14.37
N ALA A 605 -18.57 5.35 -13.64
CA ALA A 605 -17.85 6.43 -12.99
C ALA A 605 -18.49 6.77 -11.64
N ASN A 606 -17.75 7.41 -10.75
CA ASN A 606 -18.34 7.96 -9.54
C ASN A 606 -18.73 9.42 -9.73
N VAL A 607 -17.91 10.17 -10.49
CA VAL A 607 -18.09 11.60 -10.78
C VAL A 607 -17.88 11.85 -12.26
N THR A 608 -18.50 12.92 -12.78
CA THR A 608 -18.40 13.30 -14.20
C THR A 608 -17.27 14.30 -14.46
N GLU A 609 -16.88 15.09 -13.46
CA GLU A 609 -15.97 16.22 -13.57
C GLU A 609 -14.54 15.82 -13.94
N THR A 610 -14.15 14.60 -13.57
CA THR A 610 -12.81 14.06 -13.86
C THR A 610 -12.73 13.33 -15.20
N ILE A 611 -13.86 13.05 -15.84
CA ILE A 611 -13.90 12.42 -17.17
C ILE A 611 -13.52 13.47 -18.22
N PRO A 612 -12.57 13.16 -19.12
CA PRO A 612 -12.24 14.08 -20.21
C PRO A 612 -13.46 14.44 -21.06
N GLY A 613 -13.65 15.74 -21.37
CA GLY A 613 -14.78 16.24 -22.14
C GLY A 613 -15.09 15.46 -23.42
N PRO A 614 -14.07 15.19 -24.29
CA PRO A 614 -14.31 14.42 -25.53
C PRO A 614 -14.86 13.01 -25.33
N LEU A 615 -14.54 12.36 -24.18
CA LEU A 615 -15.13 11.07 -23.81
C LEU A 615 -16.57 11.25 -23.37
N LEU A 616 -16.82 12.25 -22.52
CA LEU A 616 -18.13 12.54 -21.96
C LEU A 616 -19.17 12.87 -23.06
N ASP A 617 -18.74 13.61 -24.09
CA ASP A 617 -19.62 13.98 -25.22
C ASP A 617 -20.14 12.77 -26.03
N ARG A 618 -19.40 11.65 -25.99
CA ARG A 618 -19.77 10.39 -26.65
C ARG A 618 -20.62 9.47 -25.78
N MET A 619 -20.71 9.79 -24.49
CA MET A 619 -21.40 8.96 -23.50
C MET A 619 -22.79 9.48 -23.19
N GLU A 620 -23.73 8.58 -23.10
CA GLU A 620 -25.02 8.84 -22.50
C GLU A 620 -24.91 8.63 -21.00
N VAL A 621 -24.95 9.73 -20.24
CA VAL A 621 -24.78 9.72 -18.78
C VAL A 621 -26.09 9.37 -18.09
N ILE A 622 -26.11 8.22 -17.44
CA ILE A 622 -27.22 7.77 -16.61
C ILE A 622 -26.81 7.92 -15.14
N ARG A 623 -27.48 8.83 -14.43
CA ARG A 623 -27.16 9.13 -13.03
C ARG A 623 -27.89 8.19 -12.08
N LEU A 624 -27.13 7.48 -11.25
CA LEU A 624 -27.64 6.63 -10.18
C LEU A 624 -27.58 7.41 -8.87
N ALA A 625 -28.74 7.60 -8.24
CA ALA A 625 -28.81 8.17 -6.91
C ALA A 625 -28.43 7.13 -5.84
N GLY A 626 -28.15 7.60 -4.63
CA GLY A 626 -28.02 6.71 -3.48
C GLY A 626 -29.36 6.14 -3.05
N TYR A 627 -29.33 4.98 -2.41
CA TYR A 627 -30.52 4.32 -1.86
C TYR A 627 -31.04 5.01 -0.59
N VAL A 628 -32.34 5.05 -0.44
CA VAL A 628 -32.98 5.42 0.82
C VAL A 628 -33.00 4.26 1.80
N PHE A 629 -33.35 4.54 3.03
CA PHE A 629 -33.33 3.55 4.12
C PHE A 629 -34.18 2.31 3.79
N GLU A 630 -35.39 2.52 3.32
CA GLU A 630 -36.37 1.48 2.99
C GLU A 630 -35.90 0.61 1.82
N GLU A 631 -35.27 1.22 0.81
CA GLU A 631 -34.68 0.50 -0.31
C GLU A 631 -33.51 -0.37 0.15
N LYS A 632 -32.67 0.12 1.07
CA LYS A 632 -31.55 -0.67 1.63
C LYS A 632 -32.05 -1.88 2.41
N VAL A 633 -33.14 -1.72 3.17
CA VAL A 633 -33.79 -2.84 3.88
C VAL A 633 -34.30 -3.88 2.88
N ALA A 634 -35.01 -3.43 1.84
CA ALA A 634 -35.51 -4.31 0.79
C ALA A 634 -34.37 -5.04 0.04
N ILE A 635 -33.33 -4.32 -0.37
CA ILE A 635 -32.14 -4.89 -1.02
C ILE A 635 -31.42 -5.89 -0.11
N ALA A 636 -31.30 -5.57 1.17
CA ALA A 636 -30.66 -6.48 2.13
C ALA A 636 -31.41 -7.81 2.24
N ASN A 637 -32.73 -7.74 2.42
CA ASN A 637 -33.55 -8.93 2.58
C ASN A 637 -33.67 -9.76 1.27
N GLN A 638 -33.81 -9.09 0.13
CA GLN A 638 -34.10 -9.73 -1.13
C GLN A 638 -32.84 -10.30 -1.82
N TYR A 639 -31.69 -9.60 -1.68
CA TYR A 639 -30.45 -9.96 -2.40
C TYR A 639 -29.27 -10.22 -1.51
N LEU A 640 -28.94 -9.30 -0.55
CA LEU A 640 -27.66 -9.38 0.14
C LEU A 640 -27.59 -10.52 1.16
N ILE A 641 -28.66 -10.72 1.93
CA ILE A 641 -28.71 -11.78 2.95
C ILE A 641 -28.67 -13.16 2.28
N PRO A 642 -29.55 -13.49 1.30
CA PRO A 642 -29.49 -14.77 0.61
C PRO A 642 -28.14 -15.04 -0.06
N GLN A 643 -27.62 -14.05 -0.78
CA GLN A 643 -26.32 -14.17 -1.45
C GLN A 643 -25.17 -14.38 -0.46
N THR A 644 -25.21 -13.69 0.71
CA THR A 644 -24.20 -13.83 1.75
C THR A 644 -24.24 -15.23 2.36
N ILE A 645 -25.42 -15.75 2.62
CA ILE A 645 -25.65 -17.09 3.16
C ILE A 645 -25.10 -18.14 2.20
N GLU A 646 -25.46 -18.07 0.93
CA GLU A 646 -24.98 -18.96 -0.13
C GLU A 646 -23.45 -18.91 -0.28
N THR A 647 -22.87 -17.72 -0.38
CA THR A 647 -21.42 -17.52 -0.58
C THR A 647 -20.60 -18.09 0.59
N HIS A 648 -21.13 -18.05 1.81
CA HIS A 648 -20.45 -18.58 3.00
C HIS A 648 -20.82 -20.04 3.29
N GLY A 649 -21.64 -20.70 2.48
CA GLY A 649 -22.04 -22.09 2.65
C GLY A 649 -22.84 -22.34 3.93
N ILE A 650 -23.55 -21.35 4.43
CA ILE A 650 -24.40 -21.45 5.62
C ILE A 650 -25.79 -21.86 5.17
N ASN A 651 -26.41 -22.81 5.86
CA ASN A 651 -27.81 -23.12 5.59
C ASN A 651 -28.68 -22.06 6.27
N GLU A 652 -29.72 -21.58 5.57
CA GLU A 652 -30.66 -20.55 6.04
C GLU A 652 -31.27 -20.85 7.44
N GLN A 653 -31.42 -22.14 7.76
CA GLN A 653 -31.92 -22.56 9.07
C GLN A 653 -31.03 -22.18 10.27
N TYR A 654 -29.76 -21.88 10.06
CA TYR A 654 -28.79 -21.59 11.12
C TYR A 654 -28.58 -20.11 11.38
N ILE A 655 -29.07 -19.23 10.54
CA ILE A 655 -28.92 -17.78 10.69
C ILE A 655 -30.29 -17.10 10.59
N ASP A 656 -30.52 -16.11 11.46
CA ASP A 656 -31.70 -15.27 11.43
C ASP A 656 -31.30 -13.86 11.87
N LEU A 657 -31.58 -12.89 11.04
CA LEU A 657 -31.33 -11.48 11.33
C LEU A 657 -32.66 -10.78 11.60
N SER A 658 -32.87 -10.32 12.83
CA SER A 658 -34.11 -9.61 13.15
C SER A 658 -34.21 -8.30 12.34
N PRO A 659 -35.43 -7.88 11.97
CA PRO A 659 -35.64 -6.62 11.26
C PRO A 659 -35.06 -5.41 12.00
N ASP A 660 -35.21 -5.38 13.33
CA ASP A 660 -34.69 -4.31 14.17
C ASP A 660 -33.15 -4.24 14.16
N ALA A 661 -32.49 -5.41 14.16
CA ALA A 661 -31.04 -5.47 14.04
C ALA A 661 -30.56 -5.01 12.64
N LEU A 662 -31.30 -5.33 11.59
CA LEU A 662 -31.03 -4.84 10.24
C LEU A 662 -31.19 -3.32 10.16
N HIS A 663 -32.24 -2.78 10.80
CA HIS A 663 -32.48 -1.35 10.88
C HIS A 663 -31.35 -0.61 11.62
N GLU A 664 -30.90 -1.13 12.77
CA GLU A 664 -29.75 -0.57 13.50
C GLU A 664 -28.47 -0.67 12.66
N LEU A 665 -28.26 -1.80 11.97
CA LEU A 665 -27.11 -2.01 11.12
C LEU A 665 -27.01 -0.98 9.99
N ILE A 666 -28.13 -0.64 9.36
CA ILE A 666 -28.19 0.37 8.30
C ILE A 666 -28.02 1.77 8.87
N ARG A 667 -28.69 2.07 10.01
CA ARG A 667 -28.73 3.40 10.61
C ARG A 667 -27.39 3.79 11.25
N ASP A 668 -26.79 2.88 12.04
CA ASP A 668 -25.68 3.22 12.92
C ASP A 668 -24.33 2.68 12.45
N TYR A 669 -24.30 1.73 11.49
CA TYR A 669 -23.06 1.14 10.99
C TYR A 669 -22.82 1.40 9.48
N ALA A 670 -23.89 1.51 8.66
CA ALA A 670 -23.76 1.64 7.21
C ALA A 670 -24.41 2.91 6.65
N ARG A 671 -23.96 4.08 7.13
CA ARG A 671 -24.43 5.41 6.66
C ARG A 671 -23.81 5.80 5.32
N GLU A 672 -23.79 4.91 4.37
CA GLU A 672 -23.32 5.14 3.00
C GLU A 672 -24.48 5.42 2.04
N ALA A 673 -24.17 5.96 0.85
CA ALA A 673 -25.16 6.15 -0.20
C ALA A 673 -25.58 4.82 -0.86
N GLY A 674 -24.68 3.84 -0.95
CA GLY A 674 -24.92 2.52 -1.50
C GLY A 674 -25.15 1.46 -0.43
N VAL A 675 -24.79 0.21 -0.75
CA VAL A 675 -24.92 -0.98 0.12
C VAL A 675 -23.60 -1.76 0.26
N ARG A 676 -22.47 -1.13 -0.02
CA ARG A 676 -21.15 -1.79 0.00
C ARG A 676 -20.67 -2.12 1.40
N GLU A 677 -20.78 -1.17 2.33
CA GLU A 677 -20.45 -1.38 3.74
C GLU A 677 -21.46 -2.30 4.40
N LEU A 678 -22.75 -2.13 4.09
CA LEU A 678 -23.80 -3.03 4.55
C LEU A 678 -23.51 -4.48 4.18
N ARG A 679 -23.11 -4.74 2.93
CA ARG A 679 -22.69 -6.07 2.47
C ARG A 679 -21.52 -6.62 3.29
N LYS A 680 -20.45 -5.82 3.51
CA LYS A 680 -19.30 -6.22 4.30
C LYS A 680 -19.67 -6.56 5.76
N LEU A 681 -20.63 -5.84 6.33
CA LEU A 681 -21.14 -6.08 7.68
C LEU A 681 -21.90 -7.39 7.74
N LEU A 682 -22.77 -7.66 6.77
CA LEU A 682 -23.49 -8.93 6.64
C LEU A 682 -22.51 -10.10 6.45
N GLU A 683 -21.50 -9.96 5.61
CA GLU A 683 -20.43 -10.94 5.45
C GLU A 683 -19.64 -11.17 6.74
N LYS A 684 -19.40 -10.10 7.55
CA LYS A 684 -18.76 -10.20 8.85
C LYS A 684 -19.58 -10.99 9.85
N ILE A 685 -20.90 -10.78 9.85
CA ILE A 685 -21.84 -11.54 10.64
C ILE A 685 -21.82 -13.01 10.21
N ALA A 686 -21.95 -13.29 8.92
CA ALA A 686 -21.95 -14.63 8.37
C ALA A 686 -20.67 -15.40 8.72
N ARG A 687 -19.49 -14.77 8.57
CA ARG A 687 -18.21 -15.39 8.98
C ARG A 687 -18.16 -15.78 10.44
N LYS A 688 -18.71 -14.95 11.35
CA LYS A 688 -18.75 -15.30 12.77
C LYS A 688 -19.74 -16.42 13.08
N VAL A 689 -20.88 -16.44 12.39
CA VAL A 689 -21.85 -17.55 12.50
C VAL A 689 -21.23 -18.83 11.96
N ALA A 690 -20.58 -18.80 10.79
CA ALA A 690 -19.88 -19.95 10.24
C ALA A 690 -18.82 -20.50 11.20
N LEU A 691 -18.03 -19.60 11.83
CA LEU A 691 -17.04 -20.01 12.83
C LEU A 691 -17.67 -20.68 14.05
N SER A 692 -18.84 -20.20 14.52
CA SER A 692 -19.55 -20.82 15.64
C SER A 692 -20.10 -22.20 15.26
N LEU A 693 -20.61 -22.35 14.03
CA LEU A 693 -21.12 -23.63 13.52
C LEU A 693 -20.03 -24.69 13.33
N VAL A 694 -18.83 -24.26 12.90
CA VAL A 694 -17.68 -25.18 12.71
C VAL A 694 -17.08 -25.61 14.05
N ARG A 695 -17.17 -24.77 15.09
CA ARG A 695 -16.69 -25.12 16.44
C ARG A 695 -17.57 -26.12 17.18
N GLU A 696 -18.80 -26.28 16.74
CA GLU A 696 -19.70 -27.31 17.26
C GLU A 696 -19.59 -28.57 16.37
N ASP A 697 -18.83 -29.56 16.84
CA ASP A 697 -18.55 -30.81 16.12
C ASP A 697 -19.83 -31.66 15.89
N ASP A 698 -20.82 -31.51 16.73
CA ASP A 698 -22.10 -32.23 16.67
C ASP A 698 -23.10 -31.46 15.80
N VAL A 699 -23.43 -32.01 14.65
CA VAL A 699 -24.39 -31.40 13.70
C VAL A 699 -25.80 -31.25 14.31
N GLU A 700 -26.19 -32.16 15.19
CA GLU A 700 -27.50 -32.12 15.87
C GLU A 700 -27.61 -31.04 16.95
N LYS A 701 -26.47 -30.54 17.47
CA LYS A 701 -26.39 -29.50 18.49
C LYS A 701 -26.26 -28.10 17.92
N ARG A 702 -26.11 -27.96 16.60
CA ARG A 702 -25.98 -26.66 15.95
C ARG A 702 -27.27 -25.85 16.13
N LYS A 703 -27.17 -24.79 16.86
CA LYS A 703 -28.30 -23.89 17.15
C LYS A 703 -28.40 -22.78 16.13
N LYS A 704 -29.67 -22.39 15.80
CA LYS A 704 -29.94 -21.21 15.01
C LYS A 704 -29.39 -19.96 15.72
N SER A 705 -28.52 -19.23 15.06
CA SER A 705 -28.00 -17.97 15.55
C SER A 705 -28.97 -16.84 15.20
N VAL A 706 -29.74 -16.40 16.18
CA VAL A 706 -30.62 -15.23 16.04
C VAL A 706 -29.82 -13.98 16.37
N ILE A 707 -29.69 -13.10 15.40
CA ILE A 707 -29.02 -11.81 15.54
C ILE A 707 -30.08 -10.75 15.89
N SER A 708 -30.10 -10.33 17.16
CA SER A 708 -30.98 -9.29 17.71
C SER A 708 -30.19 -8.03 18.03
N LEU A 709 -30.90 -6.95 18.37
CA LEU A 709 -30.32 -5.69 18.84
C LEU A 709 -29.30 -5.89 19.96
N GLU A 710 -29.59 -6.78 20.92
CA GLU A 710 -28.75 -7.00 22.10
C GLU A 710 -27.41 -7.66 21.78
N ASN A 711 -27.41 -8.52 20.79
CA ASN A 711 -26.22 -9.30 20.45
C ASN A 711 -25.48 -8.78 19.19
N LEU A 712 -26.07 -7.86 18.43
CA LEU A 712 -25.49 -7.28 17.22
C LEU A 712 -24.07 -6.78 17.45
N ARG A 713 -23.82 -6.11 18.58
CA ARG A 713 -22.50 -5.57 18.94
C ARG A 713 -21.42 -6.65 19.08
N LYS A 714 -21.79 -7.88 19.43
CA LYS A 714 -20.84 -9.02 19.52
C LYS A 714 -20.35 -9.43 18.12
N PHE A 715 -21.22 -9.30 17.13
CA PHE A 715 -20.91 -9.67 15.74
C PHE A 715 -20.15 -8.55 14.99
N VAL A 716 -20.61 -7.33 15.13
CA VAL A 716 -20.12 -6.22 14.29
C VAL A 716 -19.15 -5.29 15.04
N GLY A 717 -19.25 -5.22 16.36
CA GLY A 717 -18.50 -4.28 17.21
C GLY A 717 -19.35 -3.07 17.60
N GLN A 718 -18.72 -2.04 18.16
CA GLN A 718 -19.40 -0.78 18.49
C GLN A 718 -19.81 -0.04 17.22
N PRO A 719 -20.95 0.66 17.21
CA PRO A 719 -21.37 1.44 16.06
C PRO A 719 -20.40 2.61 15.83
N PRO A 720 -19.88 2.76 14.60
CA PRO A 720 -19.02 3.87 14.25
C PRO A 720 -19.78 5.20 14.15
N HIS A 721 -21.07 5.14 13.92
CA HIS A 721 -21.95 6.29 13.80
C HIS A 721 -22.96 6.23 14.95
N THR A 722 -22.59 6.76 16.11
CA THR A 722 -23.59 7.13 17.08
C THR A 722 -24.43 8.25 16.51
N SER A 723 -25.73 8.24 16.73
CA SER A 723 -26.62 9.33 16.32
C SER A 723 -26.29 10.55 17.17
N ASP A 724 -25.19 11.18 16.86
CA ASP A 724 -24.88 12.50 17.36
C ASP A 724 -25.77 13.50 16.61
N HIS A 725 -27.00 13.60 17.07
CA HIS A 725 -27.67 14.88 16.93
C HIS A 725 -26.76 15.85 17.68
N LEU A 726 -25.88 16.53 16.97
CA LEU A 726 -24.98 17.55 17.52
C LEU A 726 -25.75 18.53 18.43
N PHE A 727 -27.05 18.68 18.19
CA PHE A 727 -27.92 19.58 18.92
C PHE A 727 -29.28 18.90 19.26
N PRO A 728 -29.34 17.92 20.19
CA PRO A 728 -30.56 17.21 20.51
C PRO A 728 -31.64 18.13 21.15
N ASN A 729 -31.22 19.22 21.78
CA ASN A 729 -32.11 20.19 22.46
C ASN A 729 -32.44 21.42 21.57
N GLY A 730 -32.19 21.36 20.28
CA GLY A 730 -32.35 22.46 19.34
C GLY A 730 -31.05 23.19 19.03
N MET A 731 -30.98 23.78 17.83
CA MET A 731 -29.81 24.53 17.36
C MET A 731 -29.70 25.86 18.14
N PRO A 732 -28.55 26.15 18.78
CA PRO A 732 -28.33 27.43 19.42
C PRO A 732 -28.17 28.55 18.38
N PRO A 733 -28.30 29.84 18.76
CA PRO A 733 -27.98 30.94 17.87
C PRO A 733 -26.59 30.83 17.25
N GLY A 734 -26.49 31.08 15.95
CA GLY A 734 -25.28 30.98 15.17
C GLY A 734 -25.00 29.57 14.60
N VAL A 735 -25.94 28.63 14.75
CA VAL A 735 -25.84 27.29 14.16
C VAL A 735 -26.99 27.04 13.20
N VAL A 736 -26.68 26.64 11.97
CA VAL A 736 -27.69 26.38 10.93
C VAL A 736 -27.33 25.10 10.18
N MET A 737 -28.36 24.34 9.83
CA MET A 737 -28.22 23.10 9.05
C MET A 737 -28.32 23.41 7.54
N GLY A 738 -27.32 23.04 6.79
CA GLY A 738 -27.28 23.07 5.34
C GLY A 738 -27.30 21.68 4.72
N LEU A 739 -27.50 21.65 3.40
CA LEU A 739 -27.50 20.44 2.60
C LEU A 739 -26.32 20.47 1.61
N ALA A 740 -25.47 19.50 1.66
CA ALA A 740 -24.33 19.33 0.77
C ALA A 740 -24.51 18.08 -0.11
N TRP A 741 -23.90 18.13 -1.28
CA TRP A 741 -23.73 16.98 -2.16
C TRP A 741 -22.25 16.66 -2.31
N THR A 742 -21.92 15.38 -2.24
CA THR A 742 -20.57 14.85 -2.41
C THR A 742 -20.59 13.66 -3.35
N HIS A 743 -19.44 13.25 -3.84
CA HIS A 743 -19.30 12.03 -4.64
C HIS A 743 -19.74 10.74 -3.91
N LEU A 744 -19.94 10.82 -2.59
CA LEU A 744 -20.49 9.72 -1.77
C LEU A 744 -22.01 9.82 -1.58
N GLY A 745 -22.65 10.85 -2.12
CA GLY A 745 -24.08 11.13 -1.98
C GLY A 745 -24.38 12.42 -1.22
N GLY A 746 -25.63 12.65 -0.91
CA GLY A 746 -26.08 13.80 -0.14
C GLY A 746 -25.76 13.69 1.35
N LYS A 747 -25.45 14.82 1.99
CA LYS A 747 -25.14 14.92 3.40
C LYS A 747 -25.68 16.19 4.01
N THR A 748 -26.10 16.15 5.28
CA THR A 748 -26.37 17.34 6.07
C THR A 748 -25.07 17.96 6.56
N LEU A 749 -25.00 19.26 6.64
CA LEU A 749 -23.84 20.02 7.03
C LEU A 749 -24.25 21.09 8.03
N PHE A 750 -23.57 21.16 9.16
CA PHE A 750 -23.76 22.25 10.11
C PHE A 750 -22.80 23.39 9.78
N VAL A 751 -23.31 24.60 9.80
CA VAL A 751 -22.53 25.85 9.79
C VAL A 751 -22.63 26.46 11.16
N GLU A 752 -21.54 26.56 11.87
CA GLU A 752 -21.42 27.10 13.21
C GLU A 752 -20.68 28.43 13.15
N VAL A 753 -21.26 29.47 13.70
CA VAL A 753 -20.62 30.78 13.79
C VAL A 753 -20.61 31.20 15.26
N ARG A 754 -19.45 31.67 15.72
CA ARG A 754 -19.25 32.30 17.03
C ARG A 754 -18.51 33.61 16.84
N GLY A 755 -18.84 34.57 17.65
CA GLY A 755 -18.23 35.88 17.59
C GLY A 755 -18.33 36.64 18.90
N GLN A 756 -17.45 37.57 19.10
CA GLN A 756 -17.41 38.44 20.28
C GLN A 756 -17.01 39.85 19.87
N VAL A 757 -17.66 40.83 20.42
CA VAL A 757 -17.24 42.24 20.33
C VAL A 757 -16.24 42.46 21.45
N ASP A 758 -15.00 42.87 21.11
CA ASP A 758 -13.96 43.19 22.09
C ASP A 758 -14.33 44.49 22.84
N SER A 759 -14.75 44.39 24.08
CA SER A 759 -15.11 45.51 24.95
C SER A 759 -13.96 46.47 25.26
N SER A 760 -12.74 46.14 24.91
CA SER A 760 -11.54 46.97 25.05
C SER A 760 -11.48 48.15 24.07
N PHE A 761 -12.41 48.25 23.12
CA PHE A 761 -12.46 49.31 22.11
C PHE A 761 -13.37 50.48 22.48
N CYS A 762 -14.20 50.33 23.51
CA CYS A 762 -15.15 51.40 23.93
C CYS A 762 -14.56 52.40 24.91
N ASP A 763 -13.36 52.22 25.45
CA ASP A 763 -12.71 53.10 26.42
C ASP A 763 -11.41 53.74 25.86
N ALA A 764 -11.43 54.24 24.63
CA ALA A 764 -10.39 55.16 24.17
C ALA A 764 -10.83 56.57 24.53
N PRO A 765 -10.14 57.30 25.48
CA PRO A 765 -10.49 58.68 25.79
C PRO A 765 -10.19 59.55 24.59
N THR A 766 -11.13 60.40 24.25
CA THR A 766 -10.98 61.54 23.34
C THR A 766 -9.77 62.37 23.72
N ALA A 767 -8.66 62.21 23.04
CA ALA A 767 -7.52 63.11 23.16
C ALA A 767 -7.73 64.28 22.23
N SER A 768 -7.79 65.45 22.84
CA SER A 768 -7.85 66.76 22.21
C SER A 768 -6.62 67.05 21.35
N PRO A 769 -6.73 67.86 20.32
CA PRO A 769 -5.59 68.20 19.46
C PRO A 769 -4.76 69.31 20.07
N GLY A 770 -3.47 69.10 20.19
CA GLY A 770 -2.57 70.18 20.58
C GLY A 770 -1.11 69.86 20.62
N ALA A 771 -0.33 70.64 19.81
CA ALA A 771 1.08 70.96 19.87
C ALA A 771 2.07 69.93 19.25
N ALA A 772 2.52 70.14 18.04
CA ALA A 772 3.64 70.99 17.54
C ALA A 772 5.07 70.50 17.85
N ALA A 773 5.78 70.25 16.78
CA ALA A 773 7.18 70.63 16.45
C ALA A 773 8.37 69.83 17.05
N GLY A 774 9.31 69.55 16.16
CA GLY A 774 10.74 69.25 16.44
C GLY A 774 11.30 68.27 15.52
N ASP A 775 11.69 68.59 14.43
CA ASP A 775 12.99 68.79 13.70
C ASP A 775 14.14 67.84 14.06
N ASP A 776 14.76 67.46 12.99
CA ASP A 776 16.21 67.33 12.70
C ASP A 776 16.72 65.92 12.39
N ALA A 777 17.20 65.80 11.26
CA ALA A 777 18.47 65.74 10.54
C ALA A 777 18.75 64.45 9.83
N ALA A 778 18.69 64.50 8.59
CA ALA A 778 19.69 64.41 7.50
C ALA A 778 20.83 63.35 7.59
N GLY A 779 20.97 62.66 6.48
CA GLY A 779 22.21 62.32 5.90
C GLY A 779 22.38 60.98 5.25
N PRO A 780 23.12 60.95 4.15
CA PRO A 780 22.67 60.20 2.95
C PRO A 780 23.62 59.08 2.54
N GLY A 781 23.20 58.33 1.53
CA GLY A 781 24.16 57.73 0.58
C GLY A 781 24.19 56.20 0.48
N GLY A 782 24.01 55.73 -0.72
CA GLY A 782 24.33 54.39 -1.13
C GLY A 782 23.54 53.92 -2.35
N GLU A 783 24.12 54.26 -3.53
CA GLU A 783 23.60 53.91 -4.84
C GLU A 783 23.66 52.38 -5.17
N PRO A 784 23.13 51.94 -6.31
CA PRO A 784 22.70 50.59 -6.57
C PRO A 784 23.76 49.73 -7.27
N SER A 785 23.73 48.47 -7.13
CA SER A 785 24.42 47.52 -8.00
C SER A 785 23.43 46.63 -8.75
N GLU A 786 23.45 46.79 -10.04
CA GLU A 786 22.89 45.95 -11.08
C GLU A 786 23.58 44.59 -11.09
N ASP A 787 22.88 43.65 -11.72
CA ASP A 787 23.27 42.36 -12.29
C ASP A 787 22.79 41.09 -11.58
N ARG A 788 21.73 40.59 -12.18
CA ARG A 788 21.54 39.14 -12.29
C ARG A 788 20.67 38.78 -13.50
N PRO A 789 21.10 37.81 -14.33
CA PRO A 789 20.32 37.34 -15.46
C PRO A 789 19.26 36.29 -15.07
N PRO A 790 18.29 36.04 -15.97
CA PRO A 790 17.17 35.14 -15.68
C PRO A 790 17.48 33.70 -16.04
N GLY A 791 16.95 32.75 -15.26
CA GLY A 791 17.03 31.33 -15.55
C GLY A 791 16.26 30.45 -14.63
N GLU A 792 15.27 29.81 -15.23
CA GLU A 792 14.72 28.50 -14.97
C GLU A 792 13.69 28.29 -13.86
N GLU A 793 12.53 27.95 -14.37
CA GLU A 793 11.36 27.32 -13.71
C GLU A 793 11.70 25.93 -13.13
N GLY A 794 11.00 25.55 -12.08
CA GLY A 794 10.84 24.16 -11.72
C GLY A 794 10.87 23.89 -10.23
N GLY A 795 9.72 23.56 -9.64
CA GLY A 795 9.70 22.87 -8.36
C GLY A 795 8.53 23.22 -7.45
N GLU A 796 7.47 22.46 -7.55
CA GLU A 796 6.34 22.41 -6.61
C GLU A 796 6.81 22.08 -5.20
N GLY A 797 6.23 22.73 -4.22
CA GLY A 797 6.45 22.37 -2.81
C GLY A 797 5.86 23.35 -1.82
N GLY A 798 4.71 23.02 -1.26
CA GLY A 798 4.34 23.38 0.10
C GLY A 798 3.96 24.84 0.38
N GLY A 799 2.71 25.20 0.12
CA GLY A 799 2.14 26.49 0.46
C GLY A 799 1.97 26.74 1.95
N GLY A 800 2.89 27.42 2.57
CA GLY A 800 2.69 28.16 3.80
C GLY A 800 2.26 29.58 3.44
N GLY A 801 0.97 29.88 3.60
CA GLY A 801 0.41 31.18 3.29
C GLY A 801 1.00 32.29 4.15
N ASN A 802 1.83 33.08 3.55
CA ASN A 802 2.31 34.33 4.12
C ASN A 802 1.26 35.42 3.86
N GLN A 803 0.38 35.62 4.83
CA GLN A 803 -0.55 36.77 4.79
C GLN A 803 0.22 38.07 4.99
N GLN A 804 0.33 38.83 3.91
CA GLN A 804 0.76 40.22 3.95
C GLN A 804 -0.17 41.01 4.89
N ARG A 805 0.40 41.52 5.95
CA ARG A 805 -0.25 42.48 6.84
C ARG A 805 -0.40 43.80 6.09
N SER A 806 -1.63 44.12 5.69
CA SER A 806 -1.99 45.51 5.36
C SER A 806 -2.26 46.27 6.67
N PRO A 807 -1.65 47.40 6.92
CA PRO A 807 -1.93 48.21 8.09
C PRO A 807 -3.15 49.08 7.78
N GLY A 808 -4.19 49.00 8.61
CA GLY A 808 -5.23 50.00 8.67
C GLY A 808 -6.61 49.53 8.23
N GLY A 809 -7.37 48.98 9.17
CA GLY A 809 -8.81 48.74 9.06
C GLY A 809 -9.30 47.89 10.24
N SER A 810 -9.78 48.57 11.30
CA SER A 810 -10.51 47.95 12.41
C SER A 810 -11.92 47.55 11.94
N GLY A 811 -12.02 46.58 11.01
CA GLY A 811 -13.27 45.97 10.58
C GLY A 811 -13.39 44.55 11.10
N ALA A 812 -14.61 44.11 11.37
CA ALA A 812 -14.93 42.74 11.78
C ALA A 812 -14.23 41.73 10.92
N ARG A 813 -13.50 40.83 11.56
CA ARG A 813 -12.69 39.78 10.87
C ARG A 813 -13.41 38.45 10.98
N LEU A 814 -13.77 37.86 9.83
CA LEU A 814 -14.29 36.50 9.75
C LEU A 814 -13.13 35.53 9.52
N LYS A 815 -12.94 34.61 10.46
CA LYS A 815 -12.07 33.45 10.26
C LYS A 815 -12.94 32.27 9.89
N VAL A 816 -12.59 31.57 8.81
CA VAL A 816 -13.34 30.39 8.35
C VAL A 816 -12.47 29.14 8.46
N THR A 817 -13.04 28.05 8.99
CA THR A 817 -12.37 26.74 9.14
C THR A 817 -13.30 25.60 8.71
N GLY A 818 -12.73 24.43 8.38
CA GLY A 818 -13.50 23.26 7.95
C GLY A 818 -13.00 22.61 6.66
N LYS A 819 -11.74 22.88 6.24
CA LYS A 819 -11.13 22.37 4.99
C LYS A 819 -11.92 22.79 3.75
N LEU A 820 -12.14 24.09 3.63
CA LEU A 820 -12.91 24.70 2.55
C LEU A 820 -12.05 24.92 1.31
N GLY A 821 -12.63 24.73 0.12
CA GLY A 821 -12.05 25.10 -1.16
C GLY A 821 -12.18 26.61 -1.45
N LYS A 822 -11.60 27.05 -2.55
CA LYS A 822 -11.57 28.49 -2.91
C LYS A 822 -12.98 29.06 -3.15
N VAL A 823 -13.84 28.31 -3.86
CA VAL A 823 -15.20 28.75 -4.20
C VAL A 823 -16.07 28.93 -2.94
N MET A 824 -15.93 28.03 -1.97
CA MET A 824 -16.66 28.14 -0.72
C MET A 824 -16.12 29.29 0.15
N GLY A 825 -14.81 29.60 0.05
CA GLY A 825 -14.21 30.79 0.68
C GLY A 825 -14.82 32.07 0.13
N GLU A 826 -14.90 32.23 -1.19
CA GLU A 826 -15.55 33.36 -1.86
C GLU A 826 -17.04 33.46 -1.46
N SER A 827 -17.75 32.34 -1.38
CA SER A 827 -19.14 32.30 -0.92
C SER A 827 -19.30 32.77 0.53
N SER A 828 -18.32 32.51 1.40
CA SER A 828 -18.33 33.01 2.78
C SER A 828 -18.15 34.53 2.89
N ASP A 829 -17.33 35.11 2.00
CA ASP A 829 -17.15 36.54 1.92
C ASP A 829 -18.40 37.27 1.37
N ILE A 830 -19.06 36.68 0.38
CA ILE A 830 -20.35 37.14 -0.14
C ILE A 830 -21.40 37.07 0.96
N ALA A 831 -21.48 35.96 1.69
CA ALA A 831 -22.42 35.74 2.79
C ALA A 831 -22.25 36.78 3.90
N LEU A 832 -21.02 37.10 4.29
CA LEU A 832 -20.74 38.13 5.31
C LEU A 832 -21.15 39.51 4.82
N THR A 833 -20.79 39.82 3.58
CA THR A 833 -21.09 41.16 3.00
C THR A 833 -22.61 41.38 2.92
N TYR A 834 -23.33 40.39 2.45
CA TYR A 834 -24.78 40.45 2.37
C TYR A 834 -25.43 40.46 3.76
N ALA A 835 -24.97 39.61 4.69
CA ALA A 835 -25.49 39.59 6.06
C ALA A 835 -25.37 40.93 6.78
N ARG A 836 -24.29 41.70 6.57
CA ARG A 836 -24.12 43.04 7.10
C ARG A 836 -25.14 44.02 6.53
N LEU A 837 -25.32 44.02 5.21
CA LEU A 837 -26.29 44.86 4.54
C LEU A 837 -27.70 44.55 5.02
N PHE A 838 -28.04 43.27 5.08
CA PHE A 838 -29.35 42.81 5.52
C PHE A 838 -29.63 43.09 7.01
N LEU A 839 -28.65 42.91 7.87
CA LEU A 839 -28.81 43.23 9.31
C LEU A 839 -29.13 44.71 9.54
N ARG A 840 -28.51 45.61 8.78
CA ARG A 840 -28.79 47.05 8.86
C ARG A 840 -30.23 47.41 8.41
N GLU A 841 -30.83 46.60 7.54
CA GLU A 841 -32.23 46.79 7.12
C GLU A 841 -33.20 46.25 8.18
N VAL A 842 -32.91 45.08 8.76
CA VAL A 842 -33.79 44.41 9.70
C VAL A 842 -33.66 44.95 11.13
N SER A 843 -32.45 45.30 11.53
CA SER A 843 -32.14 45.79 12.87
C SER A 843 -31.10 46.93 12.80
N PRO A 844 -31.49 48.14 12.38
CA PRO A 844 -30.53 49.26 12.16
C PRO A 844 -29.59 49.57 13.34
N PRO A 845 -29.97 49.41 14.60
CA PRO A 845 -29.07 49.70 15.74
C PRO A 845 -28.06 48.58 16.00
N ASN A 846 -28.18 47.42 15.33
CA ASN A 846 -27.29 46.28 15.56
C ASN A 846 -26.06 46.32 14.64
N SER A 847 -24.91 46.74 15.21
CA SER A 847 -23.60 46.83 14.54
C SER A 847 -22.76 45.56 14.73
N PHE A 848 -23.30 44.47 15.32
CA PHE A 848 -22.55 43.29 15.72
C PHE A 848 -21.66 42.73 14.59
N LEU A 849 -22.20 42.56 13.36
CA LEU A 849 -21.42 42.00 12.23
C LEU A 849 -20.34 42.95 11.71
N ASP A 850 -20.36 44.23 12.07
CA ASP A 850 -19.35 45.18 11.68
C ASP A 850 -18.21 45.30 12.71
N GLU A 851 -18.46 44.98 13.97
CA GLU A 851 -17.52 45.14 15.09
C GLU A 851 -16.94 43.82 15.61
N ALA A 852 -17.73 42.75 15.54
CA ALA A 852 -17.33 41.47 16.14
C ALA A 852 -16.22 40.76 15.36
N ARG A 853 -15.32 40.10 16.10
CA ARG A 853 -14.43 39.09 15.56
C ARG A 853 -15.18 37.75 15.54
N MET A 854 -15.37 37.19 14.37
CA MET A 854 -16.18 35.98 14.15
C MET A 854 -15.34 34.84 13.68
N HIS A 855 -15.72 33.65 14.09
CA HIS A 855 -15.18 32.41 13.61
C HIS A 855 -16.32 31.50 13.11
N MET A 856 -16.32 31.20 11.82
CA MET A 856 -17.21 30.26 11.17
C MET A 856 -16.51 28.93 11.05
N ASN A 857 -17.16 27.86 11.49
CA ASN A 857 -16.65 26.50 11.38
C ASN A 857 -17.68 25.62 10.70
N MET A 858 -17.21 24.78 9.79
CA MET A 858 -18.00 23.68 9.24
C MET A 858 -17.40 22.38 9.73
N PRO A 859 -18.00 21.74 10.74
CA PRO A 859 -17.51 20.48 11.31
C PRO A 859 -17.22 19.42 10.26
N GLU A 860 -16.52 18.34 10.66
CA GLU A 860 -16.04 17.28 9.77
C GLU A 860 -14.89 17.71 8.84
N GLY A 861 -13.79 18.14 9.43
CA GLY A 861 -12.57 18.56 8.73
C GLY A 861 -11.90 17.48 7.88
N ALA A 862 -12.31 16.23 7.98
CA ALA A 862 -11.78 15.14 7.15
C ALA A 862 -12.24 15.23 5.67
N THR A 863 -13.44 15.79 5.42
CA THR A 863 -14.01 15.88 4.07
C THR A 863 -13.75 17.26 3.49
N PRO A 864 -13.05 17.40 2.34
CA PRO A 864 -12.94 18.68 1.66
C PRO A 864 -14.32 19.15 1.19
N LYS A 865 -14.58 20.45 1.32
CA LYS A 865 -15.84 21.09 0.96
C LYS A 865 -15.55 22.25 0.01
N ASP A 866 -16.14 22.22 -1.18
CA ASP A 866 -16.02 23.30 -2.14
C ASP A 866 -17.35 23.45 -2.91
N GLY A 867 -17.77 24.67 -3.13
CA GLY A 867 -19.00 25.00 -3.83
C GLY A 867 -19.77 26.14 -3.20
N PRO A 868 -20.53 26.90 -4.02
CA PRO A 868 -21.23 28.10 -3.57
C PRO A 868 -22.57 27.81 -2.87
N SER A 869 -23.03 26.56 -2.84
CA SER A 869 -24.40 26.17 -2.42
C SER A 869 -24.72 26.34 -0.93
N ALA A 870 -23.74 26.70 -0.10
CA ALA A 870 -23.92 26.97 1.32
C ALA A 870 -24.13 28.47 1.63
N GLY A 871 -24.14 29.36 0.64
CA GLY A 871 -24.24 30.82 0.84
C GLY A 871 -25.43 31.23 1.68
N VAL A 872 -26.60 30.69 1.38
CA VAL A 872 -27.82 30.91 2.16
C VAL A 872 -27.68 30.46 3.61
N THR A 873 -27.08 29.30 3.84
CA THR A 873 -26.86 28.71 5.18
C THR A 873 -25.87 29.55 6.00
N MET A 874 -24.76 29.98 5.38
CA MET A 874 -23.74 30.82 6.03
C MET A 874 -24.33 32.19 6.44
N THR A 875 -25.10 32.80 5.54
CA THR A 875 -25.76 34.08 5.81
C THR A 875 -26.75 33.94 6.97
N SER A 876 -27.58 32.89 6.97
CA SER A 876 -28.52 32.60 8.05
C SER A 876 -27.83 32.37 9.39
N ALA A 877 -26.66 31.71 9.39
CA ALA A 877 -25.87 31.47 10.61
C ALA A 877 -25.27 32.78 11.16
N LEU A 878 -24.77 33.66 10.31
CA LEU A 878 -24.28 34.99 10.69
C LEU A 878 -25.39 35.86 11.28
N LEU A 879 -26.57 35.88 10.64
CA LEU A 879 -27.72 36.64 11.14
C LEU A 879 -28.29 36.07 12.43
N SER A 880 -28.36 34.71 12.54
CA SER A 880 -28.79 34.06 13.77
C SER A 880 -27.91 34.42 14.95
N LEU A 881 -26.59 34.49 14.76
CA LEU A 881 -25.66 34.96 15.80
C LEU A 881 -25.88 36.42 16.14
N ALA A 882 -25.97 37.29 15.13
CA ALA A 882 -26.08 38.75 15.31
C ALA A 882 -27.39 39.16 16.00
N LEU A 883 -28.47 38.44 15.72
CA LEU A 883 -29.78 38.65 16.32
C LEU A 883 -29.99 37.91 17.65
N GLY A 884 -29.05 37.02 18.02
CA GLY A 884 -29.22 36.16 19.18
C GLY A 884 -30.43 35.22 19.09
N ALA A 885 -30.93 34.98 17.87
CA ALA A 885 -32.15 34.26 17.60
C ALA A 885 -31.84 32.89 16.91
N PRO A 886 -32.29 31.74 17.46
CA PRO A 886 -32.07 30.46 16.85
C PRO A 886 -32.90 30.31 15.57
N VAL A 887 -32.39 29.56 14.63
CA VAL A 887 -33.12 29.17 13.42
C VAL A 887 -34.14 28.08 13.76
N ARG A 888 -35.25 28.06 13.05
CA ARG A 888 -36.35 27.09 13.22
C ARG A 888 -35.81 25.64 13.22
N GLN A 889 -36.28 24.84 14.17
CA GLN A 889 -35.88 23.45 14.28
C GLN A 889 -36.39 22.58 13.11
N GLY A 890 -35.62 21.58 12.69
CA GLY A 890 -36.02 20.69 11.59
C GLY A 890 -36.03 21.37 10.23
N LEU A 891 -35.39 22.54 10.11
CA LEU A 891 -35.19 23.24 8.86
C LEU A 891 -33.75 23.04 8.36
N ALA A 892 -33.62 22.61 7.10
CA ALA A 892 -32.33 22.61 6.38
C ALA A 892 -32.45 23.47 5.12
N MET A 893 -31.35 24.05 4.69
CA MET A 893 -31.37 24.94 3.54
C MET A 893 -30.18 24.75 2.60
N THR A 894 -30.37 25.10 1.34
CA THR A 894 -29.30 25.16 0.35
C THR A 894 -29.63 26.19 -0.70
N GLY A 895 -28.65 26.92 -1.16
CA GLY A 895 -28.79 27.92 -2.20
C GLY A 895 -27.49 28.73 -2.31
N GLU A 896 -27.15 29.08 -3.53
CA GLU A 896 -26.10 30.05 -3.79
C GLU A 896 -26.66 31.44 -3.62
N LEU A 897 -25.96 32.31 -2.91
CA LEU A 897 -26.42 33.65 -2.62
C LEU A 897 -25.61 34.70 -3.40
N THR A 898 -26.32 35.65 -4.00
CA THR A 898 -25.68 36.81 -4.64
C THR A 898 -25.58 37.97 -3.67
N LEU A 899 -24.75 38.99 -3.98
CA LEU A 899 -24.65 40.21 -3.22
C LEU A 899 -25.95 41.07 -3.20
N THR A 900 -26.87 40.77 -4.12
CA THR A 900 -28.20 41.42 -4.18
C THR A 900 -29.29 40.67 -3.43
N GLY A 901 -28.97 39.50 -2.84
CA GLY A 901 -29.88 38.66 -2.08
C GLY A 901 -30.67 37.66 -2.91
N LYS A 902 -30.43 37.53 -4.21
CA LYS A 902 -31.05 36.48 -5.03
C LYS A 902 -30.46 35.11 -4.68
N VAL A 903 -31.35 34.10 -4.65
CA VAL A 903 -31.01 32.71 -4.40
C VAL A 903 -30.94 31.98 -5.72
N LEU A 904 -29.73 31.52 -6.11
CA LEU A 904 -29.48 30.89 -7.39
C LEU A 904 -29.59 29.37 -7.32
N ARG A 905 -29.80 28.75 -8.50
CA ARG A 905 -29.90 27.29 -8.69
C ARG A 905 -28.63 26.58 -8.19
N VAL A 906 -28.83 25.40 -7.55
CA VAL A 906 -27.76 24.55 -7.05
C VAL A 906 -27.95 23.13 -7.58
N GLY A 907 -26.86 22.38 -7.65
CA GLY A 907 -26.88 20.97 -8.07
C GLY A 907 -27.22 19.98 -6.97
N GLY A 908 -27.53 18.74 -7.34
CA GLY A 908 -27.70 17.61 -6.46
C GLY A 908 -28.96 17.67 -5.57
N ILE A 909 -30.08 18.17 -6.09
CA ILE A 909 -31.32 18.34 -5.32
C ILE A 909 -31.89 17.00 -4.86
N LYS A 910 -31.85 15.96 -5.71
CA LYS A 910 -32.29 14.60 -5.38
C LYS A 910 -31.52 14.04 -4.19
N GLU A 911 -30.20 14.12 -4.23
CA GLU A 911 -29.33 13.63 -3.18
C GLU A 911 -29.46 14.44 -1.87
N LYS A 912 -29.64 15.76 -1.99
CA LYS A 912 -29.87 16.66 -0.86
C LYS A 912 -31.21 16.38 -0.17
N ALA A 913 -32.28 16.14 -0.92
CA ALA A 913 -33.59 15.79 -0.39
C ALA A 913 -33.55 14.42 0.31
N ILE A 914 -32.89 13.42 -0.29
CA ILE A 914 -32.69 12.11 0.32
C ILE A 914 -31.88 12.23 1.63
N ALA A 915 -30.85 13.09 1.66
CA ALA A 915 -30.07 13.32 2.88
C ALA A 915 -30.90 14.00 3.99
N ALA A 916 -31.72 14.99 3.64
CA ALA A 916 -32.60 15.64 4.59
C ALA A 916 -33.60 14.64 5.21
N ARG A 917 -34.19 13.77 4.39
CA ARG A 917 -35.07 12.71 4.87
C ARG A 917 -34.39 11.71 5.80
N ARG A 918 -33.16 11.30 5.44
CA ARG A 918 -32.38 10.36 6.25
C ARG A 918 -32.09 10.90 7.66
N GLU A 919 -31.89 12.21 7.78
CA GLU A 919 -31.65 12.88 9.07
C GLU A 919 -32.95 13.39 9.73
N ASN A 920 -34.14 12.95 9.27
CA ASN A 920 -35.46 13.34 9.78
C ASN A 920 -35.70 14.86 9.78
N VAL A 921 -35.18 15.57 8.78
CA VAL A 921 -35.47 16.99 8.56
C VAL A 921 -36.86 17.10 7.96
N GLY A 922 -37.75 17.85 8.63
CA GLY A 922 -39.14 18.00 8.17
C GLY A 922 -39.33 19.07 7.08
N MET A 923 -38.46 20.09 7.05
CA MET A 923 -38.54 21.25 6.17
C MET A 923 -37.25 21.53 5.45
N ILE A 924 -37.33 21.78 4.14
CA ILE A 924 -36.15 22.18 3.34
C ILE A 924 -36.44 23.49 2.58
N VAL A 925 -35.44 24.36 2.52
CA VAL A 925 -35.48 25.58 1.69
C VAL A 925 -34.59 25.38 0.48
N LEU A 926 -35.16 25.57 -0.70
CA LEU A 926 -34.53 25.35 -2.00
C LEU A 926 -34.68 26.59 -2.87
N PRO A 927 -33.80 26.85 -3.83
CA PRO A 927 -33.98 27.89 -4.82
C PRO A 927 -35.21 27.64 -5.70
N MET A 928 -35.96 28.69 -6.06
CA MET A 928 -37.13 28.64 -6.94
C MET A 928 -36.81 27.94 -8.27
N SER A 929 -35.66 28.21 -8.83
CA SER A 929 -35.15 27.61 -10.07
C SER A 929 -34.88 26.10 -10.01
N ASN A 930 -34.89 25.48 -8.81
CA ASN A 930 -34.80 24.04 -8.64
C ASN A 930 -36.15 23.34 -8.38
N GLN A 931 -37.26 24.06 -8.53
CA GLN A 931 -38.56 23.46 -8.32
C GLN A 931 -38.86 22.29 -9.27
N ALA A 932 -38.47 22.38 -10.53
CA ALA A 932 -38.61 21.30 -11.50
C ALA A 932 -37.81 20.08 -11.07
N ASP A 933 -36.53 20.30 -10.69
CA ASP A 933 -35.62 19.21 -10.26
C ASP A 933 -36.17 18.46 -9.02
N TYR A 934 -36.86 19.18 -8.11
CA TYR A 934 -37.47 18.58 -6.94
C TYR A 934 -38.77 17.81 -7.27
N LEU A 935 -39.57 18.33 -8.19
CA LEU A 935 -40.81 17.68 -8.63
C LEU A 935 -40.56 16.41 -9.43
N GLU A 936 -39.43 16.31 -10.13
CA GLU A 936 -38.98 15.09 -10.80
C GLU A 936 -38.61 13.96 -9.80
N ILE A 937 -38.32 14.29 -8.51
CA ILE A 937 -38.07 13.26 -7.49
C ILE A 937 -39.38 12.49 -7.24
N LYS A 938 -39.31 11.16 -7.26
CA LYS A 938 -40.47 10.29 -7.02
C LYS A 938 -41.13 10.61 -5.68
N PRO A 939 -42.48 10.54 -5.56
CA PRO A 939 -43.22 10.88 -4.35
C PRO A 939 -42.71 10.16 -3.10
N HIS A 940 -42.42 8.86 -3.19
CA HIS A 940 -41.90 8.08 -2.06
C HIS A 940 -40.52 8.53 -1.55
N LEU A 941 -39.70 9.14 -2.41
CA LEU A 941 -38.37 9.66 -2.01
C LEU A 941 -38.42 11.02 -1.29
N ARG A 942 -39.50 11.79 -1.50
CA ARG A 942 -39.76 13.09 -0.87
C ARG A 942 -40.86 13.05 0.19
N ALA A 943 -41.42 11.88 0.45
CA ALA A 943 -42.47 11.70 1.44
C ALA A 943 -42.02 12.18 2.84
N GLY A 944 -42.89 12.96 3.51
CA GLY A 944 -42.58 13.56 4.81
C GLY A 944 -41.74 14.84 4.78
N LEU A 945 -41.31 15.32 3.57
CA LEU A 945 -40.62 16.58 3.42
C LEU A 945 -41.56 17.70 2.98
N THR A 946 -41.42 18.87 3.61
CA THR A 946 -42.02 20.13 3.15
C THR A 946 -40.94 20.98 2.50
N ALA A 947 -41.02 21.18 1.20
CA ALA A 947 -40.08 21.99 0.43
C ALA A 947 -40.62 23.40 0.21
N HIS A 948 -39.86 24.40 0.58
CA HIS A 948 -40.13 25.82 0.35
C HIS A 948 -39.18 26.33 -0.73
N PHE A 949 -39.73 26.84 -1.83
CA PHE A 949 -38.96 27.40 -2.94
C PHE A 949 -38.91 28.91 -2.84
N VAL A 950 -37.72 29.45 -2.85
CA VAL A 950 -37.44 30.88 -2.67
C VAL A 950 -36.54 31.40 -3.78
N ASP A 951 -36.73 32.67 -4.19
CA ASP A 951 -35.88 33.35 -5.16
C ASP A 951 -35.04 34.49 -4.53
N HIS A 952 -35.42 34.92 -3.31
CA HIS A 952 -34.73 35.96 -2.56
C HIS A 952 -34.51 35.55 -1.10
N PHE A 953 -33.44 36.05 -0.49
CA PHE A 953 -33.08 35.75 0.90
C PHE A 953 -34.10 36.30 1.94
N ASP A 954 -34.87 37.34 1.60
CA ASP A 954 -35.94 37.85 2.44
C ASP A 954 -36.92 36.75 2.86
N ASP A 955 -37.26 35.87 1.92
CA ASP A 955 -38.18 34.77 2.19
C ASP A 955 -37.51 33.65 3.01
N VAL A 956 -36.22 33.41 2.78
CA VAL A 956 -35.40 32.51 3.63
C VAL A 956 -35.43 33.02 5.08
N TYR A 957 -35.21 34.28 5.28
CA TYR A 957 -35.23 34.91 6.60
C TYR A 957 -36.57 34.71 7.33
N ARG A 958 -37.69 34.96 6.61
CA ARG A 958 -39.04 34.79 7.17
C ARG A 958 -39.29 33.33 7.57
N LEU A 959 -38.89 32.37 6.76
CA LEU A 959 -39.04 30.94 7.03
C LEU A 959 -38.15 30.49 8.20
N ALA A 960 -36.88 30.93 8.18
CA ALA A 960 -35.88 30.48 9.15
C ALA A 960 -36.09 31.06 10.55
N PHE A 961 -36.62 32.30 10.66
CA PHE A 961 -36.76 33.00 11.92
C PHE A 961 -38.21 33.24 12.36
N ALA A 962 -39.19 32.55 11.72
CA ALA A 962 -40.59 32.64 12.01
C ALA A 962 -40.96 32.52 13.50
N ASP A 963 -40.29 31.58 14.20
CA ASP A 963 -40.61 31.17 15.57
C ASP A 963 -39.60 31.76 16.60
N SER A 964 -38.64 32.57 16.21
CA SER A 964 -37.47 32.94 17.04
C SER A 964 -37.61 34.31 17.74
N GLY A 965 -38.66 35.07 17.51
CA GLY A 965 -38.80 36.43 18.03
C GLY A 965 -37.86 37.47 17.39
N ALA A 966 -37.23 37.10 16.29
CA ALA A 966 -36.37 38.03 15.51
C ALA A 966 -37.21 39.17 14.92
N PRO A 967 -36.61 40.35 14.67
CA PRO A 967 -37.32 41.47 14.05
C PRO A 967 -37.97 41.07 12.71
N MET A 968 -39.23 41.52 12.51
CA MET A 968 -39.94 41.18 11.27
C MET A 968 -39.51 42.11 10.12
N LEU A 969 -39.29 41.52 8.95
CA LEU A 969 -38.95 42.27 7.75
C LEU A 969 -40.24 42.94 7.19
N HIS A 970 -40.17 44.24 6.94
CA HIS A 970 -41.27 44.98 6.32
C HIS A 970 -41.17 44.93 4.79
N GLY A 971 -41.99 44.08 4.16
CA GLY A 971 -41.96 43.83 2.72
C GLY A 971 -41.15 42.63 2.33
N SER A 972 -41.27 42.14 1.10
CA SER A 972 -40.42 41.11 0.51
C SER A 972 -40.00 41.54 -0.89
N ARG A 973 -38.73 41.29 -1.22
CA ARG A 973 -38.17 41.46 -2.57
C ARG A 973 -38.34 40.22 -3.42
N GLY A 974 -38.67 39.09 -2.76
CA GLY A 974 -38.87 37.80 -3.44
C GLY A 974 -40.24 37.68 -4.08
N SER A 975 -40.41 36.73 -4.96
CA SER A 975 -41.66 36.23 -5.45
C SER A 975 -42.43 35.47 -4.35
N GLU A 976 -43.68 35.13 -4.60
CA GLU A 976 -44.49 34.33 -3.69
C GLU A 976 -43.76 32.97 -3.41
N VAL A 977 -43.59 32.62 -2.10
CA VAL A 977 -42.98 31.34 -1.70
C VAL A 977 -43.84 30.17 -2.14
N VAL A 978 -43.32 29.33 -2.99
CA VAL A 978 -44.02 28.11 -3.38
C VAL A 978 -43.71 27.02 -2.38
N THR A 979 -44.73 26.48 -1.74
CA THR A 979 -44.57 25.39 -0.77
C THR A 979 -45.15 24.10 -1.33
N VAL A 980 -44.35 23.07 -1.39
CA VAL A 980 -44.76 21.72 -1.76
C VAL A 980 -44.68 20.81 -0.54
N VAL A 981 -45.83 20.33 -0.09
CA VAL A 981 -45.95 19.36 1.00
C VAL A 981 -46.15 17.99 0.42
N THR A 982 -45.29 17.05 0.77
CA THR A 982 -45.46 15.64 0.35
C THR A 982 -45.88 14.84 1.59
N PRO A 983 -47.15 14.31 1.63
CA PRO A 983 -47.67 13.55 2.77
C PRO A 983 -46.79 12.34 3.09
N ALA A 984 -46.70 11.96 4.37
CA ALA A 984 -45.92 10.81 4.80
C ALA A 984 -46.60 9.47 4.34
N ASP A 985 -47.88 9.47 4.10
CA ASP A 985 -48.64 8.28 3.71
C ASP A 985 -48.38 7.82 2.25
N GLU A 986 -47.85 8.72 1.38
CA GLU A 986 -47.36 8.32 0.05
C GLU A 986 -46.10 7.46 0.10
N ALA A 987 -45.53 7.25 1.27
CA ALA A 987 -44.32 6.42 1.47
C ALA A 987 -44.63 4.89 1.53
N ALA A 988 -45.88 4.48 1.62
CA ALA A 988 -46.21 3.05 1.67
C ALA A 988 -45.89 2.41 0.30
N PRO A 989 -44.93 1.47 0.25
CA PRO A 989 -44.74 0.68 -0.96
C PRO A 989 -46.05 -0.12 -1.15
N VAL A 990 -46.61 -0.06 -2.37
CA VAL A 990 -47.68 -1.00 -2.76
C VAL A 990 -47.18 -2.40 -2.42
N PRO A 991 -47.91 -3.19 -1.62
CA PRO A 991 -47.50 -4.55 -1.33
C PRO A 991 -47.54 -5.34 -2.63
N ILE A 992 -46.38 -5.60 -3.22
CA ILE A 992 -46.24 -6.53 -4.32
C ILE A 992 -46.50 -7.92 -3.72
N THR A 993 -47.73 -8.43 -3.91
CA THR A 993 -48.06 -9.82 -3.67
C THR A 993 -47.23 -10.65 -4.64
N LEU A 994 -46.13 -11.20 -4.18
CA LEU A 994 -45.36 -12.18 -4.91
C LEU A 994 -46.25 -13.39 -5.19
N PRO A 995 -46.30 -13.90 -6.44
CA PRO A 995 -46.91 -15.18 -6.70
C PRO A 995 -46.20 -16.25 -5.87
N PRO A 996 -46.93 -17.23 -5.30
CA PRO A 996 -46.34 -18.28 -4.52
C PRO A 996 -45.32 -19.04 -5.36
N ARG A 997 -44.13 -19.14 -4.90
CA ARG A 997 -43.00 -19.92 -5.47
C ARG A 997 -43.54 -21.34 -5.69
N ALA A 998 -43.64 -21.78 -6.95
CA ALA A 998 -43.93 -23.15 -7.28
C ALA A 998 -42.88 -24.06 -6.64
N ALA A 999 -43.31 -24.94 -5.78
CA ALA A 999 -42.51 -26.01 -5.21
C ALA A 999 -42.05 -26.93 -6.36
N GLY A 1000 -40.89 -26.70 -6.89
CA GLY A 1000 -40.25 -27.58 -7.86
C GLY A 1000 -39.85 -28.88 -7.16
N SER A 1001 -40.43 -29.96 -7.57
CA SER A 1001 -40.02 -31.32 -7.24
C SER A 1001 -38.57 -31.56 -7.63
N PRO A 1002 -37.79 -32.32 -6.88
CA PRO A 1002 -36.41 -32.66 -7.24
C PRO A 1002 -36.46 -33.70 -8.38
N GLU A 1003 -36.23 -33.26 -9.61
CA GLU A 1003 -35.86 -34.19 -10.70
C GLU A 1003 -34.38 -34.62 -10.52
N ALA A 1004 -34.22 -35.91 -10.36
CA ALA A 1004 -32.95 -36.56 -10.26
C ALA A 1004 -32.17 -36.45 -11.58
N LEU A 1005 -31.02 -35.79 -11.54
CA LEU A 1005 -30.05 -35.83 -12.62
C LEU A 1005 -29.35 -37.20 -12.67
N PRO A 1006 -29.19 -37.82 -13.83
CA PRO A 1006 -28.47 -39.07 -13.96
C PRO A 1006 -26.96 -38.86 -13.85
N ALA A 1007 -26.32 -39.72 -13.07
CA ALA A 1007 -24.88 -39.83 -12.95
C ALA A 1007 -24.27 -40.22 -14.30
N THR A 1008 -23.41 -39.36 -14.84
CA THR A 1008 -22.52 -39.78 -15.94
C THR A 1008 -21.05 -39.72 -15.50
N ALA A 1009 -20.44 -40.82 -15.71
CA ALA A 1009 -19.15 -41.30 -15.44
C ALA A 1009 -17.97 -40.36 -15.71
N THR A 1010 -17.03 -40.46 -14.79
CA THR A 1010 -15.59 -40.15 -14.90
C THR A 1010 -14.94 -40.92 -16.04
N ALA A 1011 -14.16 -40.26 -16.89
CA ALA A 1011 -12.96 -40.85 -17.51
C ALA A 1011 -11.99 -39.73 -17.92
N ALA A 1012 -10.90 -39.71 -17.26
CA ALA A 1012 -9.50 -39.52 -17.59
C ALA A 1012 -9.12 -39.02 -19.01
N ALA A 1013 -8.42 -37.89 -19.07
CA ALA A 1013 -7.08 -37.76 -19.64
C ALA A 1013 -6.50 -36.37 -19.22
#